data_432e734fb7a7423732738c3602323504
#
_entry.id   432e734fb7a7423732738c3602323504
#
_cell.length_a   1.000
_cell.length_b   1.000
_cell.length_c   1.000
_cell.angle_alpha   90.00
_cell.angle_beta   90.00
_cell.angle_gamma   90.00
#
_symmetry.space_group_name_H-M   'P 1'
#
loop_
_entity.id
_entity.type
_entity.pdbx_description
1 polymer ?
#
loop_
_entity_poly.entity_id
_entity_poly.type
_entity_poly.pdbx_seq_one_letter_code
_entity_poly.pdbx_strand_id
1 'polypeptide(L)'
;MKNKLQIVWSSIAIISVCACSTPYTQPDAPIKEVPFTQVHLDDNFWTPRIETNRTVSIPSAFKECEKNGRFDNFAIAGGLMKGEHRGDFSFDDTDPYKIIEGASYSLAVKYDEKQDHYLDSVIHIIAAAQEPDGYLTTCVTNQCTRLSGWWGTHRWEKINSHELYNSGHLYEAAVAHYRATGKRTLLDVAIKNADLVCQVFGPGEGQIHRPCGHPIAEMALVKLYKVTGDEKYLQTAKYFVEETGRGTDGHKLSEYSQDHKPILQQDEIVGHAVRAGYLYSGVADVAALTHDTAYFNALTRIWENMAGKKLFITGGIGSRPQGEGFGPNYELNNHTAYCETCASIANVYWNHRMFLATGDAKYADVLERALYNGVISGVSLSGDKFFYDNPLESMGQHERQHWFGCACCPGNITRFMASVPYYMYATQGNDVYVNLFIQSKADIETESNKINVEQTTGYPWDGKISIAVTPEKEQEFALRVRIPGWAQDAPVPTDLYSFTDKAQAYSISVNGSKVNAKQYDGYATLVRNWKAGDVVEINLPMEVRRVKANDQVEDDHGKLAIERGPIMFCLEGQDQADSTVFNKFIPDGTPMEASFHADLLNGIIVLNGTAKEVERNGNVKDVPFKAIPYSTWNNRGADQMAVWIPETAECARPTPEPTIASKARTLMIQAPIQKDAPESASVETWAWGVNDQWEPKRSSDISKPYHYWWLKNGTVETLAYEFDQPYTVSNVQVYWLDFDHYDGDFRVPESWKLYYKEGESWKEVEALTEYTVKKDCYNSLDFNPVKTKGLKIAAQLQKGASGGVIEWKVN
;
A
#
# COMPACT_ATOMS: atom_id res chain seq x y z
N MET A 1 43.63 -79.33 38.07
CA MET A 1 44.74 -78.42 37.82
C MET A 1 44.23 -77.48 36.72
N LYS A 2 44.27 -76.24 36.98
CA LYS A 2 43.46 -75.21 36.25
C LYS A 2 44.18 -74.71 35.01
N ASN A 3 43.57 -74.88 33.78
CA ASN A 3 44.02 -74.23 32.58
C ASN A 3 43.39 -72.81 32.47
N LYS A 4 44.19 -71.74 32.39
CA LYS A 4 43.81 -70.43 32.09
C LYS A 4 43.83 -70.20 30.58
N LEU A 5 42.73 -69.94 29.95
CA LEU A 5 42.61 -69.40 28.62
C LEU A 5 42.89 -67.92 28.66
N GLN A 6 43.87 -67.45 27.94
CA GLN A 6 44.10 -65.97 27.68
C GLN A 6 43.29 -65.60 26.44
N ILE A 7 42.36 -64.62 26.57
CA ILE A 7 41.66 -63.97 25.47
C ILE A 7 42.44 -62.68 25.14
N VAL A 8 42.98 -62.63 23.98
CA VAL A 8 43.60 -61.37 23.42
C VAL A 8 42.52 -60.52 22.87
N TRP A 9 42.29 -59.36 23.47
CA TRP A 9 41.43 -58.29 22.93
C TRP A 9 42.26 -57.40 21.98
N SER A 10 41.95 -57.44 20.69
CA SER A 10 42.47 -56.47 19.70
C SER A 10 41.58 -55.23 19.74
N SER A 11 42.11 -54.17 20.34
CA SER A 11 41.45 -52.84 20.33
C SER A 11 41.66 -52.18 18.98
N ILE A 12 40.59 -52.15 18.18
CA ILE A 12 40.53 -51.28 16.99
C ILE A 12 40.26 -49.88 17.50
N ALA A 13 41.24 -49.00 17.45
CA ALA A 13 41.09 -47.56 17.69
C ALA A 13 40.42 -46.95 16.44
N ILE A 14 39.12 -46.61 16.54
CA ILE A 14 38.45 -45.78 15.59
C ILE A 14 38.92 -44.32 15.88
N ILE A 15 39.84 -43.83 15.06
CA ILE A 15 40.18 -42.38 15.03
C ILE A 15 39.00 -41.67 14.41
N SER A 16 38.11 -41.13 15.26
CA SER A 16 37.08 -40.16 14.88
C SER A 16 37.81 -38.85 14.60
N VAL A 17 38.03 -38.56 13.35
CA VAL A 17 38.47 -37.21 12.92
C VAL A 17 37.27 -36.29 13.13
N CYS A 18 37.16 -35.68 14.31
CA CYS A 18 36.36 -34.49 14.52
C CYS A 18 36.98 -33.35 13.66
N ALA A 19 36.45 -33.16 12.48
CA ALA A 19 36.66 -31.90 11.78
C ALA A 19 36.01 -30.81 12.65
N CYS A 20 36.86 -30.11 13.46
CA CYS A 20 36.45 -28.82 14.02
C CYS A 20 36.23 -27.85 12.86
N SER A 21 35.00 -27.83 12.33
CA SER A 21 34.59 -26.67 11.54
C SER A 21 34.56 -25.49 12.50
N THR A 22 35.35 -24.48 12.27
CA THR A 22 35.17 -23.18 12.93
C THR A 22 33.72 -22.77 12.78
N PRO A 23 33.04 -22.34 13.86
CA PRO A 23 31.67 -21.89 13.74
C PRO A 23 31.65 -20.74 12.73
N TYR A 24 30.72 -20.81 11.76
CA TYR A 24 30.49 -19.71 10.83
C TYR A 24 30.17 -18.45 11.64
N THR A 25 30.85 -17.36 11.35
CA THR A 25 30.59 -16.02 11.89
C THR A 25 30.06 -15.15 10.75
N GLN A 26 28.92 -14.49 11.00
CA GLN A 26 28.36 -13.55 10.02
C GLN A 26 29.37 -12.44 9.71
N PRO A 27 29.56 -12.04 8.44
CA PRO A 27 30.46 -10.93 8.09
C PRO A 27 30.05 -9.64 8.78
N ASP A 28 31.02 -8.88 9.27
CA ASP A 28 30.83 -7.52 9.80
C ASP A 28 30.91 -6.49 8.65
N ALA A 29 29.97 -6.63 7.72
CA ALA A 29 29.86 -5.77 6.54
C ALA A 29 28.40 -5.35 6.37
N PRO A 30 28.10 -4.16 5.79
CA PRO A 30 26.74 -3.75 5.52
C PRO A 30 26.10 -4.65 4.47
N ILE A 31 24.79 -4.93 4.65
CA ILE A 31 24.00 -5.62 3.64
C ILE A 31 23.69 -4.62 2.52
N LYS A 32 23.93 -5.02 1.26
CA LYS A 32 23.73 -4.19 0.07
C LYS A 32 22.79 -4.90 -0.89
N GLU A 33 21.84 -4.16 -1.43
CA GLU A 33 21.01 -4.63 -2.52
C GLU A 33 21.86 -4.95 -3.78
N VAL A 34 21.46 -5.98 -4.52
CA VAL A 34 21.98 -6.21 -5.88
C VAL A 34 21.26 -5.27 -6.83
N PRO A 35 21.97 -4.49 -7.66
CA PRO A 35 21.33 -3.61 -8.64
C PRO A 35 20.34 -4.36 -9.53
N PHE A 36 19.12 -3.88 -9.67
CA PHE A 36 18.10 -4.55 -10.48
C PHE A 36 18.51 -4.73 -11.96
N THR A 37 19.43 -3.91 -12.47
CA THR A 37 20.03 -4.04 -13.81
C THR A 37 20.93 -5.27 -13.95
N GLN A 38 21.31 -5.88 -12.85
CA GLN A 38 22.09 -7.13 -12.81
C GLN A 38 21.19 -8.37 -12.64
N VAL A 39 19.87 -8.18 -12.57
CA VAL A 39 18.88 -9.25 -12.37
C VAL A 39 17.92 -9.29 -13.55
N HIS A 40 17.98 -10.35 -14.34
CA HIS A 40 17.17 -10.53 -15.53
C HIS A 40 16.06 -11.56 -15.27
N LEU A 41 14.81 -11.09 -15.27
CA LEU A 41 13.65 -11.94 -15.09
C LEU A 41 13.27 -12.65 -16.40
N ASP A 42 12.81 -13.90 -16.26
CA ASP A 42 12.31 -14.74 -17.35
C ASP A 42 11.16 -15.64 -16.84
N ASP A 43 10.25 -15.05 -16.09
CA ASP A 43 9.12 -15.73 -15.48
C ASP A 43 7.80 -15.42 -16.20
N ASN A 44 6.75 -16.18 -15.85
CA ASN A 44 5.42 -15.99 -16.41
C ASN A 44 4.49 -15.13 -15.51
N PHE A 45 5.00 -14.56 -14.41
CA PHE A 45 4.22 -13.74 -13.49
C PHE A 45 4.66 -12.27 -13.50
N TRP A 46 5.93 -11.98 -13.19
CA TRP A 46 6.45 -10.61 -13.12
C TRP A 46 6.84 -10.03 -14.46
N THR A 47 7.51 -10.83 -15.30
CA THR A 47 7.96 -10.38 -16.63
C THR A 47 6.82 -9.81 -17.49
N PRO A 48 5.63 -10.46 -17.60
CA PRO A 48 4.51 -9.87 -18.34
C PRO A 48 3.99 -8.56 -17.71
N ARG A 49 3.97 -8.44 -16.38
CA ARG A 49 3.53 -7.23 -15.70
C ARG A 49 4.49 -6.06 -15.90
N ILE A 50 5.79 -6.31 -15.81
CA ILE A 50 6.83 -5.30 -16.06
C ILE A 50 6.80 -4.86 -17.52
N GLU A 51 6.58 -5.78 -18.47
CA GLU A 51 6.43 -5.44 -19.89
C GLU A 51 5.15 -4.65 -20.16
N THR A 52 4.03 -4.97 -19.49
CA THR A 52 2.79 -4.17 -19.52
C THR A 52 3.03 -2.77 -18.95
N ASN A 53 3.76 -2.65 -17.84
CA ASN A 53 4.13 -1.34 -17.29
C ASN A 53 4.93 -0.52 -18.31
N ARG A 54 5.92 -1.14 -18.98
CA ARG A 54 6.76 -0.48 -19.98
C ARG A 54 5.97 -0.03 -21.20
N THR A 55 5.07 -0.88 -21.71
CA THR A 55 4.41 -0.68 -23.01
C THR A 55 3.04 -0.02 -22.92
N VAL A 56 2.40 -0.03 -21.75
CA VAL A 56 1.06 0.51 -21.53
C VAL A 56 1.03 1.54 -20.42
N SER A 57 1.40 1.18 -19.18
CA SER A 57 1.20 2.07 -18.03
C SER A 57 2.01 3.37 -18.14
N ILE A 58 3.31 3.28 -18.43
CA ILE A 58 4.19 4.45 -18.59
C ILE A 58 3.71 5.36 -19.74
N PRO A 59 3.46 4.86 -20.97
CA PRO A 59 2.94 5.71 -22.05
C PRO A 59 1.58 6.33 -21.75
N SER A 60 0.67 5.59 -21.11
CA SER A 60 -0.64 6.09 -20.71
C SER A 60 -0.53 7.22 -19.69
N ALA A 61 0.33 7.05 -18.67
CA ALA A 61 0.54 8.04 -17.65
C ALA A 61 1.18 9.34 -18.19
N PHE A 62 2.13 9.24 -19.12
CA PHE A 62 2.66 10.44 -19.83
C PHE A 62 1.57 11.16 -20.61
N LYS A 63 0.72 10.41 -21.32
CA LYS A 63 -0.41 11.00 -22.08
C LYS A 63 -1.40 11.71 -21.16
N GLU A 64 -1.68 11.18 -19.98
CA GLU A 64 -2.53 11.87 -19.01
C GLU A 64 -1.84 13.12 -18.44
N CYS A 65 -0.52 13.11 -18.22
CA CYS A 65 0.23 14.33 -17.86
C CYS A 65 0.17 15.41 -18.93
N GLU A 66 0.27 15.04 -20.21
CA GLU A 66 0.11 15.98 -21.34
C GLU A 66 -1.31 16.55 -21.37
N LYS A 67 -2.33 15.70 -21.33
CA LYS A 67 -3.75 16.08 -21.36
C LYS A 67 -4.14 17.01 -20.21
N ASN A 68 -3.65 16.73 -19.00
CA ASN A 68 -3.94 17.51 -17.81
C ASN A 68 -3.02 18.72 -17.62
N GLY A 69 -2.12 18.99 -18.57
CA GLY A 69 -1.28 20.19 -18.62
C GLY A 69 -0.13 20.18 -17.60
N ARG A 70 0.31 19.00 -17.13
CA ARG A 70 1.45 18.91 -16.19
C ARG A 70 2.73 19.46 -16.81
N PHE A 71 3.02 19.15 -18.08
CA PHE A 71 4.16 19.71 -18.81
C PHE A 71 3.94 21.16 -19.21
N ASP A 72 2.70 21.58 -19.50
CA ASP A 72 2.37 22.97 -19.78
C ASP A 72 2.75 23.87 -18.60
N ASN A 73 2.52 23.44 -17.36
CA ASN A 73 2.89 24.20 -16.16
C ASN A 73 4.40 24.50 -16.09
N PHE A 74 5.24 23.54 -16.45
CA PHE A 74 6.70 23.73 -16.55
C PHE A 74 7.04 24.64 -17.73
N ALA A 75 6.40 24.47 -18.89
CA ALA A 75 6.64 25.32 -20.06
C ALA A 75 6.25 26.78 -19.80
N ILE A 76 5.17 27.03 -19.04
CA ILE A 76 4.76 28.36 -18.61
C ILE A 76 5.79 28.96 -17.64
N ALA A 77 6.19 28.21 -16.61
CA ALA A 77 7.19 28.64 -15.64
C ALA A 77 8.54 28.97 -16.29
N GLY A 78 8.92 28.19 -17.32
CA GLY A 78 10.14 28.38 -18.11
C GLY A 78 10.04 29.45 -19.21
N GLY A 79 8.87 30.11 -19.38
CA GLY A 79 8.65 31.09 -20.43
C GLY A 79 8.62 30.53 -21.85
N LEU A 80 8.52 29.20 -22.00
CA LEU A 80 8.44 28.53 -23.32
C LEU A 80 7.05 28.64 -23.95
N MET A 81 6.02 28.85 -23.15
CA MET A 81 4.65 29.09 -23.59
C MET A 81 3.95 30.12 -22.70
N LYS A 82 2.85 30.69 -23.20
CA LYS A 82 1.95 31.54 -22.41
C LYS A 82 0.71 30.75 -22.04
N GLY A 83 0.20 30.93 -20.84
CA GLY A 83 -1.00 30.27 -20.37
C GLY A 83 -1.23 30.51 -18.89
N GLU A 84 -2.24 29.83 -18.35
CA GLU A 84 -2.55 29.81 -16.93
C GLU A 84 -2.14 28.41 -16.36
N HIS A 85 -1.74 28.39 -15.09
CA HIS A 85 -1.41 27.15 -14.40
C HIS A 85 -2.63 26.23 -14.31
N ARG A 86 -2.46 24.95 -14.68
CA ARG A 86 -3.50 23.92 -14.70
C ARG A 86 -3.30 22.93 -13.55
N GLY A 87 -4.40 22.24 -13.19
CA GLY A 87 -4.39 21.25 -12.11
C GLY A 87 -4.85 21.84 -10.77
N ASP A 88 -5.10 20.96 -9.79
CA ASP A 88 -5.80 21.31 -8.54
C ASP A 88 -4.92 21.23 -7.30
N PHE A 89 -3.67 20.79 -7.46
CA PHE A 89 -2.74 20.60 -6.36
C PHE A 89 -1.40 21.29 -6.58
N SER A 90 -0.79 21.76 -5.49
CA SER A 90 0.56 22.37 -5.53
C SER A 90 1.66 21.35 -5.83
N PHE A 91 1.35 20.07 -5.75
CA PHE A 91 2.26 18.94 -5.99
C PHE A 91 2.04 18.21 -7.31
N ASP A 92 1.26 18.77 -8.21
CA ASP A 92 1.03 18.21 -9.56
C ASP A 92 2.35 18.02 -10.35
N ASP A 93 3.40 18.76 -10.00
CA ASP A 93 4.76 18.59 -10.53
C ASP A 93 5.34 17.19 -10.29
N THR A 94 4.86 16.47 -9.29
CA THR A 94 5.37 15.12 -8.96
C THR A 94 4.90 14.06 -9.94
N ASP A 95 3.78 14.27 -10.65
CA ASP A 95 3.26 13.30 -11.62
C ASP A 95 4.28 13.03 -12.72
N PRO A 96 4.82 14.04 -13.45
CA PRO A 96 5.91 13.85 -14.39
C PRO A 96 7.15 13.21 -13.77
N TYR A 97 7.57 13.63 -12.58
CA TYR A 97 8.78 13.10 -11.95
C TYR A 97 8.68 11.61 -11.66
N LYS A 98 7.57 11.14 -11.09
CA LYS A 98 7.35 9.71 -10.83
C LYS A 98 7.38 8.87 -12.12
N ILE A 99 6.76 9.38 -13.18
CA ILE A 99 6.73 8.65 -14.46
C ILE A 99 8.11 8.65 -15.12
N ILE A 100 8.88 9.76 -15.05
CA ILE A 100 10.26 9.81 -15.52
C ILE A 100 11.14 8.81 -14.77
N GLU A 101 10.96 8.67 -13.45
CA GLU A 101 11.65 7.66 -12.64
C GLU A 101 11.35 6.24 -13.16
N GLY A 102 10.06 5.90 -13.34
CA GLY A 102 9.64 4.60 -13.86
C GLY A 102 10.13 4.32 -15.28
N ALA A 103 10.04 5.32 -16.16
CA ALA A 103 10.56 5.25 -17.53
C ALA A 103 12.09 5.05 -17.55
N SER A 104 12.81 5.73 -16.66
CA SER A 104 14.27 5.57 -16.52
C SER A 104 14.65 4.15 -16.06
N TYR A 105 13.95 3.60 -15.06
CA TYR A 105 14.17 2.21 -14.67
C TYR A 105 13.85 1.23 -15.80
N SER A 106 12.79 1.49 -16.58
CA SER A 106 12.46 0.69 -17.76
C SER A 106 13.58 0.74 -18.82
N LEU A 107 14.16 1.92 -19.09
CA LEU A 107 15.31 2.07 -20.02
C LEU A 107 16.55 1.33 -19.52
N ALA A 108 16.80 1.30 -18.21
CA ALA A 108 17.93 0.60 -17.64
C ALA A 108 17.85 -0.93 -17.81
N VAL A 109 16.63 -1.49 -17.84
CA VAL A 109 16.38 -2.92 -18.09
C VAL A 109 16.33 -3.22 -19.57
N LYS A 110 15.66 -2.39 -20.36
CA LYS A 110 15.45 -2.58 -21.79
C LYS A 110 15.45 -1.23 -22.49
N TYR A 111 16.56 -0.89 -23.15
CA TYR A 111 16.71 0.37 -23.84
C TYR A 111 15.69 0.54 -24.96
N ASP A 112 15.07 1.71 -25.03
CA ASP A 112 14.15 2.16 -26.08
C ASP A 112 14.50 3.58 -26.49
N GLU A 113 15.02 3.74 -27.71
CA GLU A 113 15.48 5.02 -28.24
C GLU A 113 14.37 6.08 -28.26
N LYS A 114 13.12 5.68 -28.57
CA LYS A 114 12.00 6.62 -28.62
C LYS A 114 11.65 7.16 -27.24
N GLN A 115 11.65 6.28 -26.25
CA GLN A 115 11.41 6.66 -24.86
C GLN A 115 12.55 7.54 -24.32
N ASP A 116 13.81 7.24 -24.65
CA ASP A 116 14.96 8.05 -24.26
C ASP A 116 14.90 9.47 -24.85
N HIS A 117 14.59 9.60 -26.14
CA HIS A 117 14.39 10.91 -26.79
C HIS A 117 13.18 11.67 -26.21
N TYR A 118 12.10 10.97 -25.88
CA TYR A 118 10.95 11.59 -25.24
C TYR A 118 11.31 12.14 -23.86
N LEU A 119 12.05 11.37 -23.04
CA LEU A 119 12.57 11.84 -21.76
C LEU A 119 13.45 13.08 -21.90
N ASP A 120 14.37 13.10 -22.88
CA ASP A 120 15.20 14.30 -23.15
C ASP A 120 14.31 15.54 -23.41
N SER A 121 13.23 15.37 -24.16
CA SER A 121 12.31 16.46 -24.51
C SER A 121 11.59 17.01 -23.29
N VAL A 122 11.03 16.14 -22.44
CA VAL A 122 10.30 16.58 -21.24
C VAL A 122 11.25 17.13 -20.15
N ILE A 123 12.45 16.55 -20.03
CA ILE A 123 13.51 17.03 -19.13
C ILE A 123 13.95 18.44 -19.55
N HIS A 124 14.05 18.72 -20.84
CA HIS A 124 14.36 20.07 -21.34
C HIS A 124 13.32 21.10 -20.87
N ILE A 125 12.03 20.77 -20.93
CA ILE A 125 10.94 21.64 -20.46
C ILE A 125 11.04 21.86 -18.94
N ILE A 126 11.29 20.81 -18.18
CA ILE A 126 11.48 20.87 -16.72
C ILE A 126 12.68 21.75 -16.36
N ALA A 127 13.81 21.56 -17.05
CA ALA A 127 15.03 22.34 -16.81
C ALA A 127 14.82 23.84 -17.10
N ALA A 128 14.04 24.18 -18.12
CA ALA A 128 13.72 25.57 -18.46
C ALA A 128 12.89 26.27 -17.35
N ALA A 129 12.09 25.51 -16.58
CA ALA A 129 11.27 26.05 -15.50
C ALA A 129 12.07 26.38 -14.24
N GLN A 130 13.31 25.89 -14.11
CA GLN A 130 14.11 26.12 -12.91
C GLN A 130 14.58 27.57 -12.83
N GLU A 131 14.28 28.22 -11.71
CA GLU A 131 14.69 29.59 -11.46
C GLU A 131 16.22 29.73 -11.25
N PRO A 132 16.79 30.95 -11.40
CA PRO A 132 18.24 31.16 -11.36
C PRO A 132 18.92 30.67 -10.07
N ASP A 133 18.21 30.68 -8.93
CA ASP A 133 18.71 30.20 -7.63
C ASP A 133 18.53 28.69 -7.41
N GLY A 134 17.86 27.99 -8.33
CA GLY A 134 17.59 26.55 -8.24
C GLY A 134 16.16 26.19 -7.83
N TYR A 135 15.31 27.16 -7.48
CA TYR A 135 13.93 26.88 -7.10
C TYR A 135 13.14 26.27 -8.28
N LEU A 136 12.28 25.29 -7.95
CA LEU A 136 11.46 24.63 -8.94
C LEU A 136 10.18 24.08 -8.31
N THR A 137 9.10 24.87 -8.38
CA THR A 137 7.73 24.48 -8.06
C THR A 137 6.80 25.32 -8.92
N THR A 138 6.15 24.69 -9.92
CA THR A 138 5.48 25.44 -10.99
C THR A 138 4.31 26.27 -10.52
N CYS A 139 3.52 25.80 -9.54
CA CYS A 139 2.36 26.55 -9.04
C CYS A 139 2.77 27.87 -8.35
N VAL A 140 3.95 27.90 -7.72
CA VAL A 140 4.50 29.10 -7.05
C VAL A 140 5.11 30.04 -8.10
N THR A 141 5.98 29.51 -8.98
CA THR A 141 6.60 30.31 -10.05
C THR A 141 5.56 30.91 -10.98
N ASN A 142 4.51 30.20 -11.32
CA ASN A 142 3.38 30.68 -12.13
C ASN A 142 2.40 31.55 -11.34
N GLN A 143 2.66 31.78 -10.03
CA GLN A 143 1.81 32.60 -9.14
C GLN A 143 0.33 32.19 -9.17
N CYS A 144 0.06 30.89 -9.11
CA CYS A 144 -1.29 30.36 -9.14
C CYS A 144 -2.04 30.68 -7.85
N THR A 145 -2.73 31.83 -7.83
CA THR A 145 -3.48 32.32 -6.65
C THR A 145 -4.60 31.36 -6.23
N ARG A 146 -5.16 30.59 -7.17
CA ARG A 146 -6.16 29.56 -6.89
C ARG A 146 -5.62 28.49 -5.92
N LEU A 147 -4.33 28.21 -5.96
CA LEU A 147 -3.66 27.26 -5.09
C LEU A 147 -2.95 27.89 -3.88
N SER A 148 -3.16 29.22 -3.62
CA SER A 148 -2.52 29.90 -2.48
C SER A 148 -2.93 29.32 -1.12
N GLY A 149 -4.05 28.62 -1.05
CA GLY A 149 -4.41 27.79 0.11
C GLY A 149 -3.32 26.81 0.50
N TRP A 150 -2.64 26.22 -0.48
CA TRP A 150 -1.55 25.26 -0.29
C TRP A 150 -0.20 25.93 0.00
N TRP A 151 0.24 26.88 -0.83
CA TRP A 151 1.62 27.39 -0.77
C TRP A 151 1.75 28.75 -0.08
N GLY A 152 0.66 29.51 0.12
CA GLY A 152 0.69 30.82 0.77
C GLY A 152 0.84 31.98 -0.20
N THR A 153 1.71 32.92 0.12
CA THR A 153 2.02 34.14 -0.67
C THR A 153 3.45 34.20 -1.15
N HIS A 154 4.34 33.38 -0.60
CA HIS A 154 5.75 33.28 -0.97
C HIS A 154 6.27 31.87 -0.76
N ARG A 155 7.41 31.54 -1.36
CA ARG A 155 8.08 30.24 -1.26
C ARG A 155 8.28 29.84 0.19
N TRP A 156 8.12 28.55 0.47
CA TRP A 156 8.39 27.93 1.77
C TRP A 156 7.51 28.46 2.92
N GLU A 157 6.46 29.23 2.64
CA GLU A 157 5.60 29.80 3.68
C GLU A 157 4.89 28.73 4.50
N LYS A 158 4.27 27.76 3.83
CA LYS A 158 3.46 26.74 4.50
C LYS A 158 4.16 25.38 4.52
N ILE A 159 4.12 24.69 5.66
CA ILE A 159 4.66 23.34 5.78
C ILE A 159 3.99 22.36 4.81
N ASN A 160 2.70 22.50 4.57
CA ASN A 160 1.92 21.65 3.68
C ASN A 160 1.91 22.13 2.21
N SER A 161 2.83 23.04 1.83
CA SER A 161 2.94 23.51 0.44
C SER A 161 3.33 22.42 -0.56
N HIS A 162 3.89 21.31 -0.08
CA HIS A 162 4.45 20.21 -0.86
C HIS A 162 5.67 20.60 -1.72
N GLU A 163 6.30 21.75 -1.47
CA GLU A 163 7.50 22.15 -2.20
C GLU A 163 8.65 21.16 -2.00
N LEU A 164 8.88 20.67 -0.75
CA LEU A 164 9.87 19.64 -0.47
C LEU A 164 9.46 18.26 -1.02
N TYR A 165 8.16 17.98 -1.15
CA TYR A 165 7.65 16.78 -1.80
C TYR A 165 7.97 16.80 -3.31
N ASN A 166 7.74 17.94 -3.98
CA ASN A 166 8.14 18.14 -5.37
C ASN A 166 9.65 17.95 -5.55
N SER A 167 10.46 18.56 -4.67
CA SER A 167 11.92 18.42 -4.68
C SER A 167 12.37 16.97 -4.48
N GLY A 168 11.77 16.23 -3.54
CA GLY A 168 12.11 14.83 -3.30
C GLY A 168 11.87 13.94 -4.52
N HIS A 169 10.71 14.06 -5.18
CA HIS A 169 10.41 13.30 -6.39
C HIS A 169 11.29 13.71 -7.58
N LEU A 170 11.67 14.98 -7.68
CA LEU A 170 12.67 15.44 -8.66
C LEU A 170 14.02 14.70 -8.44
N TYR A 171 14.47 14.58 -7.19
CA TYR A 171 15.76 13.91 -6.91
C TYR A 171 15.70 12.42 -7.21
N GLU A 172 14.61 11.74 -6.86
CA GLU A 172 14.37 10.33 -7.20
C GLU A 172 14.44 10.11 -8.71
N ALA A 173 13.69 10.91 -9.50
CA ALA A 173 13.68 10.84 -10.95
C ALA A 173 15.05 11.13 -11.57
N ALA A 174 15.75 12.13 -11.04
CA ALA A 174 17.06 12.55 -11.54
C ALA A 174 18.14 11.49 -11.32
N VAL A 175 18.17 10.87 -10.15
CA VAL A 175 19.10 9.77 -9.84
C VAL A 175 18.78 8.56 -10.72
N ALA A 176 17.50 8.21 -10.89
CA ALA A 176 17.07 7.12 -11.75
C ALA A 176 17.48 7.35 -13.22
N HIS A 177 17.23 8.55 -13.76
CA HIS A 177 17.59 8.91 -15.11
C HIS A 177 19.11 8.88 -15.34
N TYR A 178 19.90 9.43 -14.40
CA TYR A 178 21.35 9.41 -14.47
C TYR A 178 21.91 7.98 -14.44
N ARG A 179 21.42 7.13 -13.54
CA ARG A 179 21.84 5.72 -13.45
C ARG A 179 21.49 4.91 -14.70
N ALA A 180 20.35 5.20 -15.31
CA ALA A 180 19.90 4.50 -16.51
C ALA A 180 20.64 4.91 -17.79
N THR A 181 20.96 6.20 -17.93
CA THR A 181 21.41 6.79 -19.20
C THR A 181 22.83 7.37 -19.16
N GLY A 182 23.35 7.64 -17.98
CA GLY A 182 24.58 8.43 -17.79
C GLY A 182 24.41 9.94 -18.06
N LYS A 183 23.24 10.40 -18.52
CA LYS A 183 22.96 11.81 -18.80
C LYS A 183 22.77 12.61 -17.53
N ARG A 184 23.43 13.77 -17.42
CA ARG A 184 23.36 14.63 -16.24
C ARG A 184 22.25 15.69 -16.31
N THR A 185 21.52 15.78 -17.41
CA THR A 185 20.58 16.86 -17.70
C THR A 185 19.57 17.11 -16.55
N LEU A 186 18.89 16.05 -16.07
CA LEU A 186 17.98 16.16 -14.93
C LEU A 186 18.73 16.16 -13.59
N LEU A 187 19.87 15.45 -13.49
CA LEU A 187 20.67 15.42 -12.27
C LEU A 187 21.22 16.80 -11.91
N ASP A 188 21.66 17.59 -12.88
CA ASP A 188 22.16 18.96 -12.65
C ASP A 188 21.03 19.89 -12.17
N VAL A 189 19.81 19.72 -12.66
CA VAL A 189 18.60 20.43 -12.16
C VAL A 189 18.34 20.03 -10.69
N ALA A 190 18.38 18.74 -10.39
CA ALA A 190 18.15 18.22 -9.03
C ALA A 190 19.24 18.71 -8.05
N ILE A 191 20.52 18.67 -8.43
CA ILE A 191 21.64 19.17 -7.63
C ILE A 191 21.44 20.66 -7.30
N LYS A 192 21.13 21.48 -8.29
CA LYS A 192 20.93 22.92 -8.09
C LYS A 192 19.73 23.22 -7.18
N ASN A 193 18.64 22.44 -7.27
CA ASN A 193 17.50 22.56 -6.37
C ASN A 193 17.85 22.06 -4.95
N ALA A 194 18.55 20.95 -4.82
CA ALA A 194 18.98 20.41 -3.52
C ALA A 194 19.96 21.36 -2.81
N ASP A 195 20.85 22.03 -3.55
CA ASP A 195 21.74 23.05 -3.00
C ASP A 195 20.95 24.20 -2.37
N LEU A 196 19.91 24.67 -3.05
CA LEU A 196 19.00 25.67 -2.50
C LEU A 196 18.28 25.17 -1.24
N VAL A 197 17.76 23.93 -1.26
CA VAL A 197 17.10 23.32 -0.10
C VAL A 197 18.04 23.25 1.09
N CYS A 198 19.31 22.83 0.89
CA CYS A 198 20.34 22.80 1.95
C CYS A 198 20.70 24.20 2.48
N GLN A 199 20.55 25.24 1.69
CA GLN A 199 20.78 26.64 2.12
C GLN A 199 19.57 27.17 2.91
N VAL A 200 18.35 26.82 2.52
CA VAL A 200 17.11 27.33 3.09
C VAL A 200 16.76 26.64 4.40
N PHE A 201 16.94 25.33 4.49
CA PHE A 201 16.56 24.51 5.64
C PHE A 201 17.77 24.01 6.42
N GLY A 202 17.69 24.07 7.73
CA GLY A 202 18.77 23.59 8.60
C GLY A 202 18.71 24.24 9.99
N PRO A 203 19.68 23.92 10.85
CA PRO A 203 19.76 24.45 12.21
C PRO A 203 20.49 25.82 12.32
N GLY A 204 20.95 26.37 11.17
CA GLY A 204 21.74 27.60 11.16
C GLY A 204 20.92 28.88 11.29
N GLU A 205 21.58 29.99 11.66
CA GLU A 205 20.93 31.30 11.72
C GLU A 205 20.41 31.72 10.33
N GLY A 206 19.14 32.13 10.26
CA GLY A 206 18.47 32.54 9.02
C GLY A 206 17.92 31.38 8.18
N GLN A 207 18.14 30.13 8.56
CA GLN A 207 17.49 28.97 7.94
C GLN A 207 16.09 28.71 8.51
N ILE A 208 15.27 28.00 7.74
CA ILE A 208 13.96 27.55 8.20
C ILE A 208 14.15 26.29 9.04
N HIS A 209 13.64 26.31 10.26
CA HIS A 209 13.77 25.23 11.24
C HIS A 209 12.49 24.39 11.27
N ARG A 210 12.29 23.51 10.26
CA ARG A 210 11.07 22.73 10.12
C ARG A 210 11.31 21.45 9.30
N PRO A 211 10.56 20.32 9.57
CA PRO A 211 10.68 19.09 8.78
C PRO A 211 9.99 19.22 7.43
N CYS A 212 10.05 18.16 6.62
CA CYS A 212 9.24 18.04 5.43
C CYS A 212 7.76 17.93 5.79
N GLY A 213 6.89 18.71 5.17
CA GLY A 213 5.44 18.59 5.37
C GLY A 213 4.89 17.27 4.84
N HIS A 214 5.32 16.84 3.65
CA HIS A 214 5.14 15.48 3.15
C HIS A 214 6.52 14.86 2.90
N PRO A 215 6.88 13.80 3.65
CA PRO A 215 8.17 13.12 3.49
C PRO A 215 8.33 12.52 2.09
N ILE A 216 9.50 12.57 1.60
CA ILE A 216 10.18 11.91 0.49
C ILE A 216 11.59 12.50 0.35
N ALA A 217 11.76 13.80 0.67
CA ALA A 217 13.03 14.48 0.50
C ALA A 217 14.14 13.83 1.32
N GLU A 218 13.83 13.23 2.47
CA GLU A 218 14.78 12.57 3.36
C GLU A 218 15.49 11.41 2.63
N MET A 219 14.72 10.47 2.09
CA MET A 219 15.29 9.33 1.36
C MET A 219 15.86 9.72 0.00
N ALA A 220 15.29 10.73 -0.66
CA ALA A 220 15.76 11.21 -1.95
C ALA A 220 17.12 11.96 -1.85
N LEU A 221 17.32 12.76 -0.80
CA LEU A 221 18.62 13.37 -0.48
C LEU A 221 19.69 12.32 -0.18
N VAL A 222 19.33 11.23 0.50
CA VAL A 222 20.26 10.11 0.71
C VAL A 222 20.65 9.47 -0.63
N LYS A 223 19.72 9.27 -1.55
CA LYS A 223 20.04 8.78 -2.91
C LYS A 223 20.95 9.76 -3.65
N LEU A 224 20.70 11.06 -3.53
CA LEU A 224 21.52 12.09 -4.14
C LEU A 224 22.95 12.09 -3.54
N TYR A 225 23.08 11.96 -2.21
CA TYR A 225 24.36 11.74 -1.52
C TYR A 225 25.10 10.53 -2.09
N LYS A 226 24.46 9.37 -2.21
CA LYS A 226 25.06 8.14 -2.74
C LYS A 226 25.58 8.27 -4.19
N VAL A 227 25.05 9.20 -4.98
CA VAL A 227 25.47 9.44 -6.37
C VAL A 227 26.55 10.53 -6.47
N THR A 228 26.45 11.57 -5.64
CA THR A 228 27.36 12.74 -5.73
C THR A 228 28.54 12.65 -4.78
N GLY A 229 28.40 11.93 -3.65
CA GLY A 229 29.35 11.92 -2.55
C GLY A 229 29.36 13.20 -1.72
N ASP A 230 28.42 14.14 -1.93
CA ASP A 230 28.40 15.41 -1.21
C ASP A 230 27.63 15.27 0.12
N GLU A 231 28.36 15.34 1.21
CA GLU A 231 27.89 15.16 2.58
C GLU A 231 26.74 16.10 2.98
N LYS A 232 26.63 17.29 2.38
CA LYS A 232 25.57 18.24 2.73
C LYS A 232 24.17 17.64 2.53
N TYR A 233 23.96 16.75 1.54
CA TYR A 233 22.68 16.10 1.29
C TYR A 233 22.32 15.11 2.40
N LEU A 234 23.28 14.31 2.87
CA LEU A 234 23.07 13.43 4.02
C LEU A 234 22.79 14.24 5.31
N GLN A 235 23.52 15.33 5.53
CA GLN A 235 23.32 16.20 6.70
C GLN A 235 21.94 16.86 6.67
N THR A 236 21.45 17.29 5.51
CA THR A 236 20.12 17.88 5.37
C THR A 236 19.02 16.82 5.55
N ALA A 237 19.20 15.60 5.02
CA ALA A 237 18.29 14.49 5.28
C ALA A 237 18.21 14.17 6.78
N LYS A 238 19.37 14.10 7.45
CA LYS A 238 19.46 13.90 8.90
C LYS A 238 18.77 15.02 9.68
N TYR A 239 18.96 16.27 9.25
CA TYR A 239 18.31 17.41 9.87
C TYR A 239 16.76 17.29 9.80
N PHE A 240 16.19 16.96 8.66
CA PHE A 240 14.75 16.76 8.53
C PHE A 240 14.22 15.65 9.45
N VAL A 241 14.94 14.54 9.54
CA VAL A 241 14.61 13.43 10.46
C VAL A 241 14.64 13.90 11.92
N GLU A 242 15.67 14.65 12.32
CA GLU A 242 15.85 15.14 13.69
C GLU A 242 14.83 16.23 14.05
N GLU A 243 14.41 17.04 13.09
CA GLU A 243 13.45 18.14 13.30
C GLU A 243 12.00 17.64 13.40
N THR A 244 11.70 16.45 12.86
CA THR A 244 10.36 15.86 12.94
C THR A 244 9.91 15.73 14.40
N GLY A 245 8.75 16.33 14.71
CA GLY A 245 8.15 16.32 16.06
C GLY A 245 8.75 17.31 17.05
N ARG A 246 9.58 18.25 16.62
CA ARG A 246 10.13 19.32 17.49
C ARG A 246 9.32 20.60 17.45
N GLY A 247 8.75 20.96 16.29
CA GLY A 247 7.95 22.18 16.14
C GLY A 247 8.77 23.47 16.39
N THR A 248 10.03 23.50 16.02
CA THR A 248 10.95 24.61 16.31
C THR A 248 10.49 25.93 15.68
N ASP A 249 9.86 25.88 14.50
CA ASP A 249 9.28 27.06 13.81
C ASP A 249 7.88 27.45 14.34
N GLY A 250 7.35 26.69 15.31
CA GLY A 250 6.04 26.94 15.89
C GLY A 250 4.85 26.42 15.06
N HIS A 251 5.09 25.60 14.04
CA HIS A 251 3.99 24.95 13.32
C HIS A 251 3.21 23.98 14.23
N LYS A 252 1.93 23.76 13.92
CA LYS A 252 1.10 22.83 14.69
C LYS A 252 1.57 21.39 14.44
N LEU A 253 2.03 20.72 15.49
CA LEU A 253 2.34 19.30 15.47
C LEU A 253 1.07 18.46 15.26
N SER A 254 1.17 17.37 14.49
CA SER A 254 0.01 16.59 14.07
C SER A 254 0.38 15.12 13.89
N GLU A 255 -0.51 14.22 14.30
CA GLU A 255 -0.40 12.80 13.96
C GLU A 255 -0.44 12.56 12.45
N TYR A 256 -1.23 13.37 11.72
CA TYR A 256 -1.35 13.29 10.28
C TYR A 256 0.00 13.28 9.55
N SER A 257 0.94 14.11 10.01
CA SER A 257 2.29 14.25 9.42
C SER A 257 3.37 13.47 10.17
N GLN A 258 3.01 12.60 11.11
CA GLN A 258 3.93 11.87 12.00
C GLN A 258 4.85 12.77 12.84
N ASP A 259 4.54 14.05 12.97
CA ASP A 259 5.34 15.03 13.72
C ASP A 259 4.74 15.39 15.09
N HIS A 260 3.76 14.59 15.59
CA HIS A 260 3.12 14.74 16.88
C HIS A 260 4.08 14.64 18.08
N LYS A 261 5.19 13.93 17.91
CA LYS A 261 6.32 13.82 18.86
C LYS A 261 7.60 13.41 18.13
N PRO A 262 8.79 13.69 18.69
CA PRO A 262 10.06 13.27 18.08
C PRO A 262 10.08 11.76 17.77
N ILE A 263 10.68 11.36 16.65
CA ILE A 263 10.70 9.97 16.15
C ILE A 263 11.23 9.01 17.21
N LEU A 264 12.28 9.40 17.96
CA LEU A 264 12.84 8.55 19.03
C LEU A 264 11.86 8.26 20.17
N GLN A 265 10.77 9.02 20.28
CA GLN A 265 9.72 8.86 21.31
C GLN A 265 8.45 8.22 20.74
N GLN A 266 8.38 7.97 19.43
CA GLN A 266 7.24 7.32 18.79
C GLN A 266 7.26 5.81 19.08
N ASP A 267 6.08 5.26 19.34
CA ASP A 267 5.83 3.86 19.67
C ASP A 267 4.64 3.26 18.93
N GLU A 268 3.93 4.09 18.18
CA GLU A 268 2.77 3.72 17.38
C GLU A 268 2.85 4.39 16.00
N ILE A 269 2.46 3.67 14.95
CA ILE A 269 2.31 4.26 13.62
C ILE A 269 0.95 4.95 13.54
N VAL A 270 0.95 6.22 13.13
CA VAL A 270 -0.24 7.08 13.07
C VAL A 270 -0.28 7.93 11.82
N GLY A 271 -1.42 8.57 11.57
CA GLY A 271 -1.61 9.56 10.53
C GLY A 271 -1.62 8.98 9.12
N HIS A 272 -1.25 9.79 8.14
CA HIS A 272 -1.30 9.43 6.72
C HIS A 272 -0.29 8.30 6.40
N ALA A 273 -0.78 7.22 5.81
CA ALA A 273 0.00 5.98 5.66
C ALA A 273 1.19 6.10 4.70
N VAL A 274 1.05 6.83 3.59
CA VAL A 274 2.16 7.05 2.63
C VAL A 274 3.25 7.90 3.27
N ARG A 275 2.87 8.98 3.97
CA ARG A 275 3.84 9.83 4.70
C ARG A 275 4.63 9.02 5.71
N ALA A 276 3.97 8.15 6.49
CA ALA A 276 4.62 7.27 7.45
C ALA A 276 5.65 6.35 6.79
N GLY A 277 5.24 5.61 5.75
CA GLY A 277 6.13 4.69 5.04
C GLY A 277 7.35 5.39 4.41
N TYR A 278 7.15 6.59 3.86
CA TYR A 278 8.25 7.40 3.29
C TYR A 278 9.17 7.96 4.37
N LEU A 279 8.62 8.54 5.43
CA LEU A 279 9.39 9.05 6.57
C LEU A 279 10.28 7.96 7.15
N TYR A 280 9.68 6.83 7.54
CA TYR A 280 10.43 5.75 8.18
C TYR A 280 11.42 5.07 7.22
N SER A 281 11.18 5.11 5.91
CA SER A 281 12.19 4.76 4.92
C SER A 281 13.39 5.71 4.95
N GLY A 282 13.15 7.02 5.00
CA GLY A 282 14.19 8.03 5.11
C GLY A 282 14.96 7.93 6.43
N VAL A 283 14.26 7.70 7.54
CA VAL A 283 14.89 7.45 8.86
C VAL A 283 15.80 6.24 8.82
N ALA A 284 15.36 5.13 8.19
CA ALA A 284 16.17 3.92 8.06
C ALA A 284 17.43 4.17 7.22
N ASP A 285 17.32 4.89 6.11
CA ASP A 285 18.45 5.27 5.27
C ASP A 285 19.48 6.14 6.03
N VAL A 286 19.01 7.16 6.77
CA VAL A 286 19.87 8.04 7.58
C VAL A 286 20.53 7.25 8.70
N ALA A 287 19.74 6.44 9.45
CA ALA A 287 20.27 5.64 10.55
C ALA A 287 21.35 4.64 10.10
N ALA A 288 21.15 4.00 8.95
CA ALA A 288 22.14 3.07 8.37
C ALA A 288 23.47 3.77 8.05
N LEU A 289 23.43 4.96 7.43
CA LEU A 289 24.61 5.72 7.04
C LEU A 289 25.33 6.41 8.20
N THR A 290 24.58 6.74 9.27
CA THR A 290 25.15 7.38 10.47
C THR A 290 25.41 6.39 11.61
N HIS A 291 25.12 5.10 11.41
CA HIS A 291 25.22 4.04 12.42
C HIS A 291 24.43 4.36 13.71
N ASP A 292 23.28 5.02 13.58
CA ASP A 292 22.46 5.46 14.70
C ASP A 292 21.47 4.35 15.13
N THR A 293 21.89 3.59 16.15
CA THR A 293 21.08 2.49 16.71
C THR A 293 19.81 2.97 17.44
N ALA A 294 19.76 4.22 17.91
CA ALA A 294 18.58 4.74 18.60
C ALA A 294 17.39 4.88 17.64
N TYR A 295 17.64 5.35 16.42
CA TYR A 295 16.62 5.39 15.37
C TYR A 295 16.16 3.99 14.94
N PHE A 296 17.07 3.03 14.82
CA PHE A 296 16.66 1.63 14.52
C PHE A 296 15.78 1.04 15.61
N ASN A 297 16.07 1.31 16.88
CA ASN A 297 15.23 0.87 18.00
C ASN A 297 13.84 1.53 17.94
N ALA A 298 13.75 2.80 17.57
CA ALA A 298 12.47 3.48 17.39
C ALA A 298 11.70 2.89 16.20
N LEU A 299 12.34 2.72 15.06
CA LEU A 299 11.74 2.09 13.88
C LEU A 299 11.23 0.68 14.15
N THR A 300 11.97 -0.11 14.93
CA THR A 300 11.55 -1.47 15.31
C THR A 300 10.25 -1.44 16.12
N ARG A 301 10.14 -0.56 17.13
CA ARG A 301 8.90 -0.40 17.93
C ARG A 301 7.70 0.02 17.08
N ILE A 302 7.90 1.00 16.19
CA ILE A 302 6.86 1.50 15.30
C ILE A 302 6.43 0.39 14.32
N TRP A 303 7.40 -0.36 13.79
CA TRP A 303 7.15 -1.47 12.88
C TRP A 303 6.39 -2.62 13.58
N GLU A 304 6.74 -2.96 14.82
CA GLU A 304 6.03 -3.96 15.62
C GLU A 304 4.58 -3.56 15.88
N ASN A 305 4.30 -2.27 16.08
CA ASN A 305 2.92 -1.78 16.16
C ASN A 305 2.21 -1.92 14.81
N MET A 306 2.84 -1.51 13.71
CA MET A 306 2.27 -1.64 12.37
C MET A 306 1.99 -3.10 12.01
N ALA A 307 2.99 -3.97 12.08
CA ALA A 307 2.88 -5.37 11.66
C ALA A 307 2.00 -6.22 12.60
N GLY A 308 1.93 -5.85 13.89
CA GLY A 308 1.16 -6.59 14.89
C GLY A 308 -0.27 -6.12 15.09
N LYS A 309 -0.64 -4.92 14.61
CA LYS A 309 -1.95 -4.34 14.95
C LYS A 309 -2.64 -3.57 13.83
N LYS A 310 -1.92 -3.20 12.76
CA LYS A 310 -2.43 -2.28 11.73
C LYS A 310 -2.14 -2.74 10.29
N LEU A 311 -1.59 -3.93 10.11
CA LEU A 311 -1.32 -4.54 8.82
C LEU A 311 -2.53 -5.37 8.36
N PHE A 312 -3.09 -5.05 7.20
CA PHE A 312 -4.12 -5.90 6.58
C PHE A 312 -3.52 -7.21 6.06
N ILE A 313 -4.33 -8.25 6.00
CA ILE A 313 -3.88 -9.58 5.53
C ILE A 313 -3.29 -9.55 4.11
N THR A 314 -3.70 -8.59 3.30
CA THR A 314 -3.17 -8.32 1.95
C THR A 314 -1.82 -7.58 1.94
N GLY A 315 -1.28 -7.23 3.09
CA GLY A 315 -0.07 -6.39 3.21
C GLY A 315 -0.32 -4.90 3.03
N GLY A 316 -1.58 -4.49 2.82
CA GLY A 316 -1.99 -3.08 2.80
C GLY A 316 -1.89 -2.44 4.18
N ILE A 317 -1.74 -1.12 4.22
CA ILE A 317 -1.72 -0.31 5.43
C ILE A 317 -2.56 0.95 5.26
N GLY A 318 -3.07 1.49 6.37
CA GLY A 318 -3.98 2.63 6.36
C GLY A 318 -5.44 2.19 6.26
N SER A 319 -6.18 2.24 7.38
CA SER A 319 -7.54 1.72 7.46
C SER A 319 -8.61 2.75 7.10
N ARG A 320 -8.29 4.04 7.22
CA ARG A 320 -9.27 5.13 7.11
C ARG A 320 -9.11 5.95 5.84
N PRO A 321 -10.20 6.23 5.12
CA PRO A 321 -10.18 7.18 4.00
C PRO A 321 -9.98 8.63 4.46
N GLN A 322 -10.49 9.01 5.64
CA GLN A 322 -10.26 10.34 6.21
C GLN A 322 -8.80 10.49 6.59
N GLY A 323 -8.13 11.44 5.93
CA GLY A 323 -6.69 11.65 6.10
C GLY A 323 -5.83 10.51 5.55
N GLU A 324 -6.40 9.58 4.76
CA GLU A 324 -5.66 8.49 4.07
C GLU A 324 -4.74 7.72 5.03
N GLY A 325 -5.27 7.41 6.23
CA GLY A 325 -4.40 7.13 7.36
C GLY A 325 -4.73 5.91 8.19
N PHE A 326 -3.95 5.77 9.25
CA PHE A 326 -4.13 4.73 10.25
C PHE A 326 -5.26 5.07 11.21
N GLY A 327 -6.11 4.09 11.50
CA GLY A 327 -7.02 4.08 12.63
C GLY A 327 -6.36 3.60 13.93
N PRO A 328 -7.13 3.44 15.01
CA PRO A 328 -6.70 2.77 16.23
C PRO A 328 -6.16 1.36 15.99
N ASN A 329 -5.45 0.82 16.98
CA ASN A 329 -4.99 -0.57 16.91
C ASN A 329 -6.15 -1.54 16.68
N TYR A 330 -5.96 -2.51 15.76
CA TYR A 330 -6.91 -3.54 15.34
C TYR A 330 -8.17 -3.03 14.60
N GLU A 331 -8.22 -1.73 14.22
CA GLU A 331 -9.25 -1.24 13.32
C GLU A 331 -8.87 -1.61 11.87
N LEU A 332 -9.24 -2.82 11.48
CA LEU A 332 -8.96 -3.41 10.17
C LEU A 332 -10.25 -3.77 9.45
N ASN A 333 -11.10 -2.77 9.23
CA ASN A 333 -12.41 -2.91 8.60
C ASN A 333 -12.27 -3.31 7.13
N ASN A 334 -13.01 -4.31 6.68
CA ASN A 334 -12.84 -4.88 5.34
C ASN A 334 -13.43 -3.99 4.24
N HIS A 335 -14.65 -3.53 4.43
CA HIS A 335 -15.36 -2.75 3.42
C HIS A 335 -14.78 -1.34 3.28
N THR A 336 -14.41 -0.72 4.40
CA THR A 336 -13.90 0.64 4.46
C THR A 336 -12.38 0.73 4.48
N ALA A 337 -11.69 -0.41 4.30
CA ALA A 337 -10.25 -0.44 4.20
C ALA A 337 -9.77 0.51 3.10
N TYR A 338 -9.01 1.53 3.48
CA TYR A 338 -8.44 2.43 2.47
C TYR A 338 -7.28 1.75 1.74
N CYS A 339 -6.30 1.23 2.46
CA CYS A 339 -5.20 0.44 1.90
C CYS A 339 -4.68 1.03 0.58
N GLU A 340 -4.34 2.32 0.60
CA GLU A 340 -3.91 3.05 -0.59
C GLU A 340 -2.80 2.31 -1.33
N THR A 341 -2.87 2.27 -2.65
CA THR A 341 -1.82 1.67 -3.49
C THR A 341 -0.43 2.27 -3.19
N CYS A 342 -0.35 3.59 -3.01
CA CYS A 342 0.91 4.24 -2.63
C CYS A 342 1.41 3.81 -1.24
N ALA A 343 0.49 3.57 -0.30
CA ALA A 343 0.85 3.11 1.05
C ALA A 343 1.38 1.68 1.03
N SER A 344 0.80 0.79 0.23
CA SER A 344 1.34 -0.56 0.01
C SER A 344 2.75 -0.54 -0.57
N ILE A 345 3.03 0.36 -1.53
CA ILE A 345 4.37 0.57 -2.10
C ILE A 345 5.33 1.14 -1.03
N ALA A 346 4.88 2.12 -0.25
CA ALA A 346 5.69 2.70 0.82
C ALA A 346 6.04 1.66 1.90
N ASN A 347 5.12 0.73 2.20
CA ASN A 347 5.35 -0.41 3.08
C ASN A 347 6.46 -1.33 2.54
N VAL A 348 6.47 -1.61 1.23
CA VAL A 348 7.58 -2.36 0.59
C VAL A 348 8.91 -1.63 0.75
N TYR A 349 8.95 -0.30 0.49
CA TYR A 349 10.17 0.49 0.62
C TYR A 349 10.73 0.48 2.05
N TRP A 350 9.89 0.63 3.04
CA TRP A 350 10.30 0.63 4.44
C TRP A 350 10.80 -0.75 4.88
N ASN A 351 10.06 -1.81 4.57
CA ASN A 351 10.46 -3.18 4.91
C ASN A 351 11.78 -3.59 4.25
N HIS A 352 12.01 -3.20 2.98
CA HIS A 352 13.28 -3.46 2.31
C HIS A 352 14.47 -2.82 3.04
N ARG A 353 14.33 -1.56 3.48
CA ARG A 353 15.37 -0.86 4.24
C ARG A 353 15.62 -1.47 5.61
N MET A 354 14.55 -1.88 6.29
CA MET A 354 14.70 -2.60 7.55
C MET A 354 15.41 -3.95 7.37
N PHE A 355 15.13 -4.67 6.29
CA PHE A 355 15.90 -5.87 5.93
C PHE A 355 17.37 -5.55 5.68
N LEU A 356 17.69 -4.54 4.88
CA LEU A 356 19.08 -4.16 4.61
C LEU A 356 19.84 -3.74 5.87
N ALA A 357 19.14 -3.19 6.86
CA ALA A 357 19.72 -2.78 8.12
C ALA A 357 19.98 -3.95 9.09
N THR A 358 19.18 -5.02 9.02
CA THR A 358 19.17 -6.06 10.06
C THR A 358 19.48 -7.47 9.55
N GLY A 359 19.18 -7.78 8.29
CA GLY A 359 19.25 -9.13 7.73
C GLY A 359 18.11 -10.07 8.18
N ASP A 360 17.06 -9.54 8.84
CA ASP A 360 15.95 -10.33 9.37
C ASP A 360 14.87 -10.56 8.30
N ALA A 361 14.54 -11.81 8.02
CA ALA A 361 13.57 -12.23 7.02
C ALA A 361 12.14 -11.75 7.32
N LYS A 362 11.80 -11.40 8.56
CA LYS A 362 10.46 -10.91 8.93
C LYS A 362 10.04 -9.68 8.10
N TYR A 363 11.00 -8.83 7.75
CA TYR A 363 10.75 -7.68 6.88
C TYR A 363 10.52 -8.11 5.43
N ALA A 364 11.26 -9.11 4.95
CA ALA A 364 11.03 -9.67 3.61
C ALA A 364 9.70 -10.41 3.51
N ASP A 365 9.18 -10.99 4.60
CA ASP A 365 7.86 -11.64 4.64
C ASP A 365 6.73 -10.62 4.47
N VAL A 366 6.79 -9.47 5.17
CA VAL A 366 5.81 -8.39 5.01
C VAL A 366 5.92 -7.76 3.61
N LEU A 367 7.14 -7.56 3.13
CA LEU A 367 7.41 -7.07 1.78
C LEU A 367 6.78 -7.98 0.71
N GLU A 368 7.01 -9.28 0.79
CA GLU A 368 6.45 -10.26 -0.16
C GLU A 368 4.92 -10.24 -0.14
N ARG A 369 4.31 -10.24 1.05
CA ARG A 369 2.85 -10.16 1.20
C ARG A 369 2.27 -8.91 0.56
N ALA A 370 2.85 -7.73 0.83
CA ALA A 370 2.43 -6.48 0.21
C ALA A 370 2.61 -6.52 -1.31
N LEU A 371 3.75 -7.03 -1.78
CA LEU A 371 4.10 -7.09 -3.19
C LEU A 371 3.11 -7.94 -4.00
N TYR A 372 2.83 -9.17 -3.55
CA TYR A 372 1.99 -10.12 -4.29
C TYR A 372 0.48 -9.87 -4.13
N ASN A 373 0.06 -9.01 -3.21
CA ASN A 373 -1.35 -8.73 -2.98
C ASN A 373 -1.66 -7.22 -3.06
N GLY A 374 -1.32 -6.43 -2.04
CA GLY A 374 -1.72 -5.02 -1.93
C GLY A 374 -1.16 -4.11 -3.03
N VAL A 375 0.08 -4.33 -3.49
CA VAL A 375 0.70 -3.50 -4.53
C VAL A 375 0.12 -3.79 -5.90
N ILE A 376 0.14 -5.06 -6.34
CA ILE A 376 -0.28 -5.40 -7.70
C ILE A 376 -1.80 -5.39 -7.89
N SER A 377 -2.60 -5.36 -6.82
CA SER A 377 -4.03 -5.07 -6.93
C SER A 377 -4.28 -3.64 -7.40
N GLY A 378 -3.36 -2.72 -7.12
CA GLY A 378 -3.42 -1.31 -7.51
C GLY A 378 -3.42 -1.05 -9.02
N VAL A 379 -3.14 -2.04 -9.86
CA VAL A 379 -3.10 -1.89 -11.32
C VAL A 379 -3.85 -3.03 -12.01
N SER A 380 -4.59 -2.70 -13.08
CA SER A 380 -5.26 -3.70 -13.92
C SER A 380 -4.25 -4.58 -14.67
N LEU A 381 -4.68 -5.77 -15.06
CA LEU A 381 -3.89 -6.63 -15.94
C LEU A 381 -3.64 -6.01 -17.32
N SER A 382 -4.52 -5.10 -17.77
CA SER A 382 -4.31 -4.29 -18.98
C SER A 382 -3.28 -3.19 -18.82
N GLY A 383 -2.98 -2.77 -17.57
CA GLY A 383 -1.96 -1.76 -17.25
C GLY A 383 -2.40 -0.31 -17.33
N ASP A 384 -3.64 -0.03 -17.74
CA ASP A 384 -4.16 1.31 -18.01
C ASP A 384 -5.28 1.77 -17.07
N LYS A 385 -5.58 0.97 -16.03
CA LYS A 385 -6.53 1.32 -14.97
C LYS A 385 -5.93 1.02 -13.61
N PHE A 386 -6.28 1.83 -12.62
CA PHE A 386 -5.67 1.81 -11.29
C PHE A 386 -6.72 1.85 -10.18
N PHE A 387 -6.43 1.23 -9.06
CA PHE A 387 -7.08 1.52 -7.80
C PHE A 387 -6.30 2.60 -7.05
N TYR A 388 -7.04 3.48 -6.39
CA TYR A 388 -6.51 4.35 -5.36
C TYR A 388 -6.51 3.59 -4.03
N ASP A 389 -7.68 3.28 -3.52
CA ASP A 389 -7.94 2.44 -2.37
C ASP A 389 -8.17 0.97 -2.77
N ASN A 390 -7.80 0.05 -1.87
CA ASN A 390 -7.85 -1.40 -2.10
C ASN A 390 -8.64 -2.08 -0.96
N PRO A 391 -9.98 -2.05 -1.00
CA PRO A 391 -10.83 -2.65 0.01
C PRO A 391 -10.73 -4.19 0.00
N LEU A 392 -11.06 -4.82 1.13
CA LEU A 392 -11.12 -6.27 1.29
C LEU A 392 -12.55 -6.82 1.14
N GLU A 393 -13.54 -5.93 1.04
CA GLU A 393 -14.93 -6.22 0.67
C GLU A 393 -15.44 -5.17 -0.32
N SER A 394 -16.28 -5.56 -1.28
CA SER A 394 -16.95 -4.67 -2.22
C SER A 394 -18.39 -5.13 -2.46
N MET A 395 -19.32 -4.18 -2.49
CA MET A 395 -20.73 -4.43 -2.84
C MET A 395 -21.00 -4.34 -4.36
N GLY A 396 -19.95 -4.14 -5.17
CA GLY A 396 -20.04 -3.98 -6.63
C GLY A 396 -19.94 -2.55 -7.13
N GLN A 397 -19.68 -1.59 -6.25
CA GLN A 397 -19.54 -0.16 -6.61
C GLN A 397 -18.08 0.26 -6.88
N HIS A 398 -17.10 -0.53 -6.46
CA HIS A 398 -15.69 -0.21 -6.57
C HIS A 398 -15.12 -0.64 -7.92
N GLU A 399 -14.47 0.28 -8.65
CA GLU A 399 -13.92 0.01 -9.98
C GLU A 399 -12.59 0.75 -10.19
N ARG A 400 -11.63 0.09 -10.86
CA ARG A 400 -10.37 0.75 -11.28
C ARG A 400 -10.65 1.85 -12.28
N GLN A 401 -9.97 2.98 -12.11
CA GLN A 401 -10.10 4.17 -12.95
C GLN A 401 -8.84 4.36 -13.82
N HIS A 402 -9.01 4.98 -14.99
CA HIS A 402 -7.88 5.31 -15.88
C HIS A 402 -6.94 6.35 -15.30
N TRP A 403 -7.48 7.32 -14.54
CA TRP A 403 -6.72 8.40 -13.94
C TRP A 403 -7.48 9.03 -12.77
N PHE A 404 -6.76 9.78 -11.93
CA PHE A 404 -7.31 10.49 -10.79
C PHE A 404 -6.93 11.97 -10.84
N GLY A 405 -7.70 12.84 -10.21
CA GLY A 405 -7.35 14.25 -10.01
C GLY A 405 -6.03 14.40 -9.24
N CYS A 406 -5.91 13.65 -8.12
CA CYS A 406 -4.64 13.40 -7.43
C CYS A 406 -4.05 12.08 -7.94
N ALA A 407 -3.13 12.14 -8.91
CA ALA A 407 -2.65 10.97 -9.64
C ALA A 407 -1.42 10.28 -9.01
N CYS A 408 -1.33 10.26 -7.67
CA CYS A 408 -0.18 9.67 -6.98
C CYS A 408 -0.03 8.17 -7.25
N CYS A 409 -1.12 7.38 -7.24
CA CYS A 409 -1.08 5.93 -7.37
C CYS A 409 -0.61 5.45 -8.76
N PRO A 410 -1.12 5.97 -9.90
CA PRO A 410 -0.59 5.62 -11.22
C PRO A 410 0.91 5.90 -11.35
N GLY A 411 1.36 7.08 -10.90
CA GLY A 411 2.78 7.46 -10.92
C GLY A 411 3.64 6.54 -10.03
N ASN A 412 3.16 6.18 -8.84
CA ASN A 412 3.87 5.25 -7.96
C ASN A 412 3.94 3.83 -8.53
N ILE A 413 2.88 3.32 -9.14
CA ILE A 413 2.89 2.00 -9.81
C ILE A 413 3.91 1.99 -10.95
N THR A 414 3.94 3.02 -11.80
CA THR A 414 4.86 3.06 -12.94
C THR A 414 6.33 3.00 -12.53
N ARG A 415 6.72 3.70 -11.46
CA ARG A 415 8.11 3.67 -10.96
C ARG A 415 8.43 2.40 -10.18
N PHE A 416 7.46 1.83 -9.48
CA PHE A 416 7.66 0.65 -8.66
C PHE A 416 7.82 -0.62 -9.50
N MET A 417 6.93 -0.87 -10.46
CA MET A 417 6.89 -2.12 -11.23
C MET A 417 8.19 -2.43 -11.95
N ALA A 418 8.86 -1.41 -12.49
CA ALA A 418 10.14 -1.59 -13.17
C ALA A 418 11.29 -1.98 -12.22
N SER A 419 11.15 -1.71 -10.92
CA SER A 419 12.19 -1.94 -9.91
C SER A 419 12.01 -3.23 -9.09
N VAL A 420 11.01 -4.06 -9.38
CA VAL A 420 10.73 -5.31 -8.63
C VAL A 420 11.98 -6.21 -8.45
N PRO A 421 12.86 -6.40 -9.46
CA PRO A 421 14.04 -7.24 -9.28
C PRO A 421 15.02 -6.74 -8.19
N TYR A 422 14.91 -5.48 -7.76
CA TYR A 422 15.73 -4.87 -6.73
C TYR A 422 15.58 -5.53 -5.34
N TYR A 423 14.42 -6.19 -5.11
CA TYR A 423 14.10 -6.82 -3.83
C TYR A 423 14.52 -8.29 -3.73
N MET A 424 15.05 -8.88 -4.83
CA MET A 424 15.30 -10.31 -4.91
C MET A 424 16.57 -10.77 -4.21
N TYR A 425 17.64 -9.99 -4.33
CA TYR A 425 18.96 -10.38 -3.85
C TYR A 425 19.64 -9.27 -3.07
N ALA A 426 20.47 -9.69 -2.12
CA ALA A 426 21.40 -8.78 -1.42
C ALA A 426 22.72 -9.49 -1.13
N THR A 427 23.76 -8.72 -0.82
CA THR A 427 25.09 -9.22 -0.45
C THR A 427 25.53 -8.70 0.90
N GLN A 428 26.34 -9.48 1.62
CA GLN A 428 27.02 -9.05 2.84
C GLN A 428 28.43 -9.64 2.85
N GLY A 429 29.43 -8.79 2.58
CA GLY A 429 30.77 -9.31 2.31
C GLY A 429 30.76 -10.18 1.06
N ASN A 430 31.07 -11.48 1.21
CA ASN A 430 30.95 -12.48 0.15
C ASN A 430 29.66 -13.31 0.20
N ASP A 431 28.84 -13.15 1.22
CA ASP A 431 27.56 -13.85 1.37
C ASP A 431 26.50 -13.31 0.42
N VAL A 432 25.60 -14.17 0.00
CA VAL A 432 24.47 -13.84 -0.88
C VAL A 432 23.16 -14.18 -0.20
N TYR A 433 22.24 -13.22 -0.15
CA TYR A 433 20.86 -13.40 0.27
C TYR A 433 19.93 -13.62 -0.93
N VAL A 434 19.03 -14.56 -0.83
CA VAL A 434 17.93 -14.81 -1.77
C VAL A 434 16.63 -14.55 -1.02
N ASN A 435 15.98 -13.40 -1.31
CA ASN A 435 14.80 -12.91 -0.61
C ASN A 435 13.49 -13.31 -1.30
N LEU A 436 13.44 -13.21 -2.64
CA LEU A 436 12.25 -13.53 -3.42
C LEU A 436 12.56 -14.62 -4.43
N PHE A 437 11.57 -15.49 -4.66
CA PHE A 437 11.68 -16.57 -5.62
C PHE A 437 10.99 -16.17 -6.92
N ILE A 438 11.78 -15.76 -7.90
CA ILE A 438 11.33 -15.38 -9.24
C ILE A 438 12.32 -15.98 -10.23
N GLN A 439 11.83 -16.64 -11.27
CA GLN A 439 12.72 -17.19 -12.30
C GLN A 439 13.56 -16.08 -12.92
N SER A 440 14.87 -16.21 -12.82
CA SER A 440 15.81 -15.13 -13.15
C SER A 440 17.23 -15.62 -13.32
N LYS A 441 18.06 -14.75 -13.93
CA LYS A 441 19.52 -14.82 -13.92
C LYS A 441 20.06 -13.54 -13.32
N ALA A 442 20.98 -13.67 -12.37
CA ALA A 442 21.59 -12.54 -11.70
C ALA A 442 23.12 -12.64 -11.72
N ASP A 443 23.79 -11.55 -12.10
CA ASP A 443 25.25 -11.39 -12.02
C ASP A 443 25.57 -10.57 -10.76
N ILE A 444 25.93 -11.27 -9.69
CA ILE A 444 26.10 -10.68 -8.35
C ILE A 444 27.58 -10.41 -8.09
N GLU A 445 27.91 -9.15 -7.85
CA GLU A 445 29.24 -8.76 -7.40
C GLU A 445 29.31 -8.77 -5.87
N THR A 446 30.28 -9.50 -5.32
CA THR A 446 30.61 -9.55 -3.89
C THR A 446 31.96 -8.87 -3.64
N GLU A 447 32.43 -8.81 -2.39
CA GLU A 447 33.73 -8.17 -2.07
C GLU A 447 34.93 -8.76 -2.83
N SER A 448 34.93 -10.06 -3.09
CA SER A 448 36.09 -10.72 -3.70
C SER A 448 35.74 -11.67 -4.86
N ASN A 449 34.48 -11.78 -5.25
CA ASN A 449 34.05 -12.70 -6.30
C ASN A 449 32.88 -12.13 -7.12
N LYS A 450 32.67 -12.70 -8.30
CA LYS A 450 31.46 -12.56 -9.09
C LYS A 450 30.75 -13.90 -9.11
N ILE A 451 29.45 -13.87 -8.84
CA ILE A 451 28.62 -15.07 -8.71
C ILE A 451 27.44 -14.93 -9.64
N ASN A 452 27.33 -15.83 -10.63
CA ASN A 452 26.09 -15.96 -11.38
C ASN A 452 25.13 -16.86 -10.59
N VAL A 453 23.92 -16.36 -10.34
CA VAL A 453 22.84 -17.08 -9.67
C VAL A 453 21.67 -17.19 -10.63
N GLU A 454 21.26 -18.43 -10.93
CA GLU A 454 20.11 -18.70 -11.78
C GLU A 454 19.03 -19.39 -10.96
N GLN A 455 17.83 -18.76 -10.88
CA GLN A 455 16.65 -19.36 -10.28
C GLN A 455 15.75 -19.93 -11.38
N THR A 456 15.33 -21.20 -11.22
CA THR A 456 14.29 -21.84 -12.02
C THR A 456 13.14 -22.21 -11.11
N THR A 457 11.94 -21.65 -11.36
CA THR A 457 10.77 -21.86 -10.50
C THR A 457 9.48 -21.48 -11.21
N GLY A 458 8.37 -22.11 -10.82
CA GLY A 458 7.00 -21.69 -11.16
C GLY A 458 6.33 -20.81 -10.10
N TYR A 459 7.10 -20.24 -9.17
CA TYR A 459 6.57 -19.37 -8.13
C TYR A 459 5.87 -18.13 -8.71
N PRO A 460 4.72 -17.68 -8.17
CA PRO A 460 4.08 -18.07 -6.91
C PRO A 460 3.08 -19.25 -7.04
N TRP A 461 3.04 -19.92 -8.19
CA TRP A 461 2.07 -21.00 -8.42
C TRP A 461 2.59 -22.38 -8.01
N ASP A 462 3.90 -22.56 -7.92
CA ASP A 462 4.58 -23.79 -7.51
C ASP A 462 5.69 -23.45 -6.50
N GLY A 463 5.82 -24.27 -5.45
CA GLY A 463 6.83 -24.08 -4.40
C GLY A 463 8.17 -24.76 -4.66
N LYS A 464 8.40 -25.29 -5.88
CA LYS A 464 9.69 -25.85 -6.25
C LYS A 464 10.61 -24.76 -6.79
N ILE A 465 11.75 -24.63 -6.17
CA ILE A 465 12.78 -23.65 -6.53
C ILE A 465 14.10 -24.36 -6.73
N SER A 466 14.76 -24.12 -7.85
CA SER A 466 16.13 -24.56 -8.12
C SER A 466 17.02 -23.34 -8.27
N ILE A 467 18.12 -23.28 -7.53
CA ILE A 467 19.07 -22.17 -7.53
C ILE A 467 20.44 -22.74 -7.93
N ALA A 468 20.83 -22.47 -9.18
CA ALA A 468 22.18 -22.79 -9.64
C ALA A 468 23.14 -21.66 -9.25
N VAL A 469 24.28 -22.04 -8.65
CA VAL A 469 25.29 -21.12 -8.16
C VAL A 469 26.58 -21.32 -8.95
N THR A 470 27.06 -20.28 -9.61
CA THR A 470 28.25 -20.33 -10.47
C THR A 470 29.20 -19.18 -10.09
N PRO A 471 30.07 -19.38 -9.09
CA PRO A 471 31.08 -18.38 -8.77
C PRO A 471 32.15 -18.35 -9.85
N GLU A 472 32.76 -17.18 -10.13
CA GLU A 472 33.90 -17.05 -11.04
C GLU A 472 35.11 -17.82 -10.50
N LYS A 473 35.28 -17.84 -9.17
CA LYS A 473 36.33 -18.59 -8.46
C LYS A 473 35.68 -19.42 -7.36
N GLU A 474 36.11 -20.69 -7.24
CA GLU A 474 35.69 -21.50 -6.10
C GLU A 474 36.03 -20.80 -4.78
N GLN A 475 35.04 -20.61 -3.93
CA GLN A 475 35.16 -19.86 -2.68
C GLN A 475 34.13 -20.30 -1.65
N GLU A 476 34.54 -20.29 -0.38
CA GLU A 476 33.60 -20.48 0.73
C GLU A 476 32.85 -19.17 0.99
N PHE A 477 31.51 -19.26 0.98
CA PHE A 477 30.58 -18.21 1.40
C PHE A 477 29.24 -18.82 1.84
N ALA A 478 28.42 -18.02 2.53
CA ALA A 478 27.04 -18.40 2.84
C ALA A 478 26.08 -17.98 1.73
N LEU A 479 25.34 -18.94 1.21
CA LEU A 479 24.10 -18.68 0.49
C LEU A 479 22.96 -18.71 1.51
N ARG A 480 22.29 -17.57 1.73
CA ARG A 480 21.21 -17.37 2.68
C ARG A 480 19.89 -17.35 1.92
N VAL A 481 19.14 -18.42 2.03
CA VAL A 481 17.87 -18.55 1.34
C VAL A 481 16.73 -18.31 2.35
N ARG A 482 15.89 -17.32 2.08
CA ARG A 482 14.74 -17.05 2.93
C ARG A 482 13.78 -18.25 2.95
N ILE A 483 13.32 -18.61 4.12
CA ILE A 483 12.19 -19.53 4.25
C ILE A 483 10.98 -18.70 4.65
N PRO A 484 10.01 -18.52 3.73
CA PRO A 484 8.85 -17.64 3.99
C PRO A 484 8.08 -18.04 5.24
N GLY A 485 7.59 -17.03 5.97
CA GLY A 485 6.78 -17.25 7.17
C GLY A 485 5.57 -18.13 6.91
N TRP A 486 4.88 -17.96 5.80
CA TRP A 486 3.73 -18.78 5.42
C TRP A 486 4.07 -20.28 5.28
N ALA A 487 5.30 -20.63 4.93
CA ALA A 487 5.79 -22.03 4.90
C ALA A 487 6.25 -22.52 6.27
N GLN A 488 6.19 -21.68 7.31
CA GLN A 488 6.60 -21.95 8.69
C GLN A 488 5.48 -21.67 9.72
N ASP A 489 4.23 -21.77 9.30
CA ASP A 489 3.02 -21.52 10.10
C ASP A 489 2.80 -20.08 10.57
N ALA A 490 3.43 -19.08 9.93
CA ALA A 490 3.26 -17.68 10.25
C ALA A 490 2.77 -16.89 9.00
N PRO A 491 1.46 -16.59 8.89
CA PRO A 491 0.96 -15.74 7.79
C PRO A 491 1.66 -14.38 7.76
N VAL A 492 1.87 -13.80 8.93
CA VAL A 492 2.67 -12.59 9.17
C VAL A 492 3.61 -12.84 10.36
N PRO A 493 4.70 -12.09 10.51
CA PRO A 493 5.69 -12.34 11.58
C PRO A 493 5.24 -11.82 12.97
N THR A 494 3.94 -11.83 13.24
CA THR A 494 3.32 -11.40 14.50
C THR A 494 2.10 -12.30 14.78
N ASP A 495 1.41 -12.08 15.89
CA ASP A 495 0.19 -12.80 16.29
C ASP A 495 -1.11 -12.17 15.72
N LEU A 496 -1.00 -11.20 14.81
CA LEU A 496 -2.17 -10.55 14.21
C LEU A 496 -3.00 -11.54 13.37
N TYR A 497 -2.34 -12.48 12.73
CA TYR A 497 -2.98 -13.54 11.94
C TYR A 497 -2.35 -14.90 12.23
N SER A 498 -3.15 -15.94 12.18
CA SER A 498 -2.71 -17.33 12.41
C SER A 498 -3.35 -18.29 11.43
N PHE A 499 -2.63 -19.36 11.08
CA PHE A 499 -3.22 -20.48 10.34
C PHE A 499 -4.02 -21.40 11.28
N THR A 500 -5.09 -21.99 10.77
CA THR A 500 -5.90 -22.97 11.52
C THR A 500 -5.29 -24.37 11.53
N ASP A 501 -4.37 -24.64 10.62
CA ASP A 501 -3.68 -25.91 10.43
C ASP A 501 -2.16 -25.72 10.40
N LYS A 502 -1.40 -26.80 10.37
CA LYS A 502 0.06 -26.76 10.26
C LYS A 502 0.52 -27.04 8.84
N ALA A 503 1.52 -26.29 8.37
CA ALA A 503 2.17 -26.54 7.10
C ALA A 503 2.91 -27.90 7.11
N GLN A 504 2.96 -28.52 5.93
CA GLN A 504 3.93 -29.59 5.71
C GLN A 504 5.34 -29.03 5.73
N ALA A 505 6.30 -29.83 6.20
CA ALA A 505 7.68 -29.39 6.30
C ALA A 505 8.30 -29.14 4.91
N TYR A 506 8.92 -27.98 4.74
CA TYR A 506 9.75 -27.70 3.57
C TYR A 506 11.01 -28.60 3.55
N SER A 507 11.65 -28.69 2.40
CA SER A 507 12.92 -29.43 2.29
C SER A 507 13.92 -28.68 1.42
N ILE A 508 15.21 -28.87 1.77
CA ILE A 508 16.33 -28.33 1.00
C ILE A 508 17.29 -29.47 0.64
N SER A 509 17.80 -29.46 -0.58
CA SER A 509 18.89 -30.31 -1.01
C SER A 509 19.97 -29.51 -1.73
N VAL A 510 21.20 -29.99 -1.69
CA VAL A 510 22.33 -29.45 -2.46
C VAL A 510 22.91 -30.59 -3.29
N ASN A 511 22.94 -30.41 -4.59
CA ASN A 511 23.39 -31.44 -5.55
C ASN A 511 22.68 -32.80 -5.35
N GLY A 512 21.35 -32.75 -5.14
CA GLY A 512 20.51 -33.93 -4.88
C GLY A 512 20.63 -34.52 -3.47
N SER A 513 21.51 -34.02 -2.62
CA SER A 513 21.71 -34.51 -1.24
C SER A 513 20.93 -33.63 -0.27
N LYS A 514 19.99 -34.21 0.49
CA LYS A 514 19.21 -33.50 1.50
C LYS A 514 20.13 -32.86 2.54
N VAL A 515 19.90 -31.58 2.84
CA VAL A 515 20.66 -30.84 3.84
C VAL A 515 19.72 -30.34 4.95
N ASN A 516 20.23 -30.32 6.17
CA ASN A 516 19.55 -29.70 7.30
C ASN A 516 20.25 -28.37 7.60
N ALA A 517 19.87 -27.34 6.86
CA ALA A 517 20.46 -26.02 7.00
C ALA A 517 20.02 -25.39 8.33
N LYS A 518 20.97 -24.75 9.04
CA LYS A 518 20.62 -23.93 10.20
C LYS A 518 19.91 -22.67 9.72
N GLN A 519 18.87 -22.29 10.42
CA GLN A 519 18.22 -21.01 10.19
C GLN A 519 18.81 -19.94 11.11
N TYR A 520 19.09 -18.77 10.54
CA TYR A 520 19.43 -17.55 11.25
C TYR A 520 18.54 -16.44 10.68
N ASP A 521 17.82 -15.75 11.56
CA ASP A 521 16.95 -14.62 11.20
C ASP A 521 15.98 -14.93 10.03
N GLY A 522 15.43 -16.16 9.99
CA GLY A 522 14.51 -16.64 8.96
C GLY A 522 15.18 -17.14 7.66
N TYR A 523 16.52 -17.16 7.58
CA TYR A 523 17.25 -17.66 6.43
C TYR A 523 17.87 -19.05 6.70
N ALA A 524 17.60 -19.99 5.81
CA ALA A 524 18.38 -21.22 5.72
C ALA A 524 19.79 -20.87 5.20
N THR A 525 20.80 -21.02 6.04
CA THR A 525 22.17 -20.61 5.76
C THR A 525 23.02 -21.79 5.32
N LEU A 526 23.46 -21.78 4.06
CA LEU A 526 24.24 -22.83 3.42
C LEU A 526 25.69 -22.37 3.26
N VAL A 527 26.57 -22.73 4.21
CA VAL A 527 28.00 -22.40 4.18
C VAL A 527 28.76 -23.55 3.55
N ARG A 528 29.46 -23.31 2.45
CA ARG A 528 30.30 -24.30 1.78
C ARG A 528 31.26 -23.66 0.79
N ASN A 529 32.27 -24.40 0.36
CA ASN A 529 33.10 -24.01 -0.80
C ASN A 529 32.28 -24.25 -2.07
N TRP A 530 31.69 -23.16 -2.63
CA TRP A 530 30.88 -23.21 -3.82
C TRP A 530 31.72 -23.29 -5.08
N LYS A 531 31.26 -24.06 -6.06
CA LYS A 531 31.87 -24.20 -7.38
C LYS A 531 30.81 -24.15 -8.47
N ALA A 532 31.27 -23.89 -9.69
CA ALA A 532 30.39 -23.81 -10.84
C ALA A 532 29.58 -25.09 -11.02
N GLY A 533 28.28 -24.96 -11.15
CA GLY A 533 27.30 -26.04 -11.31
C GLY A 533 26.75 -26.61 -10.00
N ASP A 534 27.08 -26.06 -8.84
CA ASP A 534 26.36 -26.42 -7.61
C ASP A 534 24.90 -25.94 -7.68
N VAL A 535 23.97 -26.79 -7.26
CA VAL A 535 22.53 -26.51 -7.33
C VAL A 535 21.89 -26.71 -5.96
N VAL A 536 21.16 -25.72 -5.52
CA VAL A 536 20.27 -25.79 -4.33
C VAL A 536 18.84 -26.00 -4.81
N GLU A 537 18.19 -27.06 -4.34
CA GLU A 537 16.78 -27.33 -4.59
C GLU A 537 15.98 -27.11 -3.30
N ILE A 538 14.88 -26.39 -3.41
CA ILE A 538 14.00 -26.09 -2.30
C ILE A 538 12.60 -26.54 -2.69
N ASN A 539 11.90 -27.21 -1.80
CA ASN A 539 10.48 -27.50 -1.96
C ASN A 539 9.71 -26.88 -0.78
N LEU A 540 8.92 -25.86 -1.10
CA LEU A 540 7.98 -25.19 -0.19
C LEU A 540 6.58 -25.75 -0.46
N PRO A 541 5.98 -26.53 0.45
CA PRO A 541 4.61 -27.02 0.25
C PRO A 541 3.63 -25.86 0.16
N MET A 542 2.92 -25.76 -0.97
CA MET A 542 1.91 -24.73 -1.22
C MET A 542 0.51 -25.31 -1.09
N GLU A 543 0.11 -25.58 0.13
CA GLU A 543 -1.25 -26.01 0.47
C GLU A 543 -2.20 -24.81 0.49
N VAL A 544 -3.48 -25.07 0.28
CA VAL A 544 -4.54 -24.08 0.50
C VAL A 544 -4.80 -24.04 2.01
N ARG A 545 -4.57 -22.91 2.63
CA ARG A 545 -4.63 -22.71 4.07
C ARG A 545 -5.65 -21.67 4.48
N ARG A 546 -6.25 -21.86 5.65
CA ARG A 546 -7.18 -20.91 6.26
C ARG A 546 -6.46 -20.06 7.27
N VAL A 547 -6.75 -18.76 7.21
CA VAL A 547 -6.18 -17.75 8.10
C VAL A 547 -7.29 -17.18 8.97
N LYS A 548 -6.99 -17.03 10.25
CA LYS A 548 -7.81 -16.34 11.26
C LYS A 548 -7.13 -15.06 11.68
N ALA A 549 -7.91 -14.02 11.90
CA ALA A 549 -7.44 -12.80 12.55
C ALA A 549 -7.39 -12.96 14.07
N ASN A 550 -6.57 -12.13 14.71
CA ASN A 550 -6.58 -11.94 16.16
C ASN A 550 -7.98 -11.51 16.64
N ASP A 551 -8.43 -12.02 17.78
CA ASP A 551 -9.76 -11.72 18.33
C ASP A 551 -10.04 -10.23 18.60
N GLN A 552 -9.03 -9.38 18.57
CA GLN A 552 -9.20 -7.93 18.69
C GLN A 552 -9.64 -7.26 17.37
N VAL A 553 -9.56 -7.97 16.23
CA VAL A 553 -10.04 -7.49 14.92
C VAL A 553 -11.53 -7.79 14.80
N GLU A 554 -12.36 -6.85 15.22
CA GLU A 554 -13.82 -7.05 15.35
C GLU A 554 -14.51 -7.44 14.03
N ASP A 555 -14.06 -6.86 12.90
CA ASP A 555 -14.72 -7.09 11.60
C ASP A 555 -14.47 -8.49 11.01
N ASP A 556 -13.47 -9.20 11.53
CA ASP A 556 -13.13 -10.55 11.06
C ASP A 556 -13.64 -11.67 11.97
N HIS A 557 -14.40 -11.35 13.01
CA HIS A 557 -14.99 -12.36 13.88
C HIS A 557 -15.92 -13.30 13.10
N GLY A 558 -15.68 -14.62 13.26
CA GLY A 558 -16.45 -15.66 12.57
C GLY A 558 -16.20 -15.77 11.08
N LYS A 559 -15.11 -15.17 10.61
CA LYS A 559 -14.66 -15.24 9.21
C LYS A 559 -13.30 -15.93 9.10
N LEU A 560 -12.97 -16.37 7.90
CA LEU A 560 -11.66 -16.86 7.49
C LEU A 560 -11.20 -16.16 6.22
N ALA A 561 -9.90 -16.01 6.06
CA ALA A 561 -9.29 -15.71 4.76
C ALA A 561 -8.60 -16.96 4.21
N ILE A 562 -8.40 -17.02 2.90
CA ILE A 562 -7.79 -18.15 2.21
C ILE A 562 -6.46 -17.73 1.61
N GLU A 563 -5.41 -18.49 1.93
CA GLU A 563 -4.04 -18.24 1.45
C GLU A 563 -3.45 -19.49 0.80
N ARG A 564 -2.65 -19.32 -0.25
CA ARG A 564 -1.84 -20.38 -0.84
C ARG A 564 -0.49 -19.80 -1.27
N GLY A 565 0.58 -20.22 -0.61
CA GLY A 565 1.89 -19.57 -0.75
C GLY A 565 1.80 -18.09 -0.36
N PRO A 566 2.34 -17.15 -1.15
CA PRO A 566 2.26 -15.72 -0.84
C PRO A 566 0.92 -15.06 -1.25
N ILE A 567 0.01 -15.81 -1.89
CA ILE A 567 -1.19 -15.28 -2.53
C ILE A 567 -2.40 -15.38 -1.62
N MET A 568 -3.06 -14.24 -1.41
CA MET A 568 -4.39 -14.16 -0.82
C MET A 568 -5.46 -14.38 -1.89
N PHE A 569 -6.55 -15.06 -1.54
CA PHE A 569 -7.67 -15.33 -2.42
C PHE A 569 -8.92 -14.58 -1.96
N CYS A 570 -9.81 -14.28 -2.91
CA CYS A 570 -11.10 -13.69 -2.64
C CYS A 570 -12.21 -14.38 -3.45
N LEU A 571 -13.44 -14.28 -2.97
CA LEU A 571 -14.63 -14.57 -3.80
C LEU A 571 -14.94 -13.31 -4.62
N GLU A 572 -15.27 -13.49 -5.90
CA GLU A 572 -15.81 -12.44 -6.77
C GLU A 572 -17.17 -12.89 -7.28
N GLY A 573 -18.15 -11.99 -7.35
CA GLY A 573 -19.55 -12.33 -7.65
C GLY A 573 -19.72 -13.09 -8.96
N GLN A 574 -19.10 -12.63 -10.04
CA GLN A 574 -19.19 -13.25 -11.36
C GLN A 574 -18.60 -14.69 -11.44
N ASP A 575 -17.86 -15.12 -10.45
CA ASP A 575 -17.39 -16.50 -10.33
C ASP A 575 -18.36 -17.38 -9.52
N GLN A 576 -19.43 -16.80 -8.96
CA GLN A 576 -20.47 -17.49 -8.19
C GLN A 576 -21.73 -17.67 -9.03
N ALA A 577 -22.44 -18.77 -8.84
CA ALA A 577 -23.62 -19.13 -9.66
C ALA A 577 -24.77 -18.12 -9.58
N ASP A 578 -24.90 -17.41 -8.45
CA ASP A 578 -25.93 -16.40 -8.17
C ASP A 578 -25.40 -14.97 -8.20
N SER A 579 -24.14 -14.78 -8.59
CA SER A 579 -23.42 -13.49 -8.62
C SER A 579 -23.39 -12.76 -7.27
N THR A 580 -23.45 -13.51 -6.15
CA THR A 580 -23.33 -12.94 -4.80
C THR A 580 -22.22 -13.62 -4.01
N VAL A 581 -21.63 -12.92 -3.03
CA VAL A 581 -20.56 -13.48 -2.18
C VAL A 581 -20.94 -13.46 -0.70
N PHE A 582 -21.71 -12.48 -0.23
CA PHE A 582 -21.95 -12.24 1.18
C PHE A 582 -22.94 -13.20 1.84
N ASN A 583 -23.80 -13.87 1.05
CA ASN A 583 -24.74 -14.89 1.53
C ASN A 583 -24.09 -16.26 1.71
N LYS A 584 -22.79 -16.39 1.45
CA LYS A 584 -22.06 -17.66 1.49
C LYS A 584 -21.21 -17.77 2.74
N PHE A 585 -21.05 -19.02 3.20
CA PHE A 585 -20.08 -19.34 4.25
C PHE A 585 -19.36 -20.66 3.93
N ILE A 586 -18.13 -20.78 4.39
CA ILE A 586 -17.30 -21.97 4.19
C ILE A 586 -17.04 -22.60 5.57
N PRO A 587 -17.73 -23.69 5.93
CA PRO A 587 -17.52 -24.37 7.19
C PRO A 587 -16.06 -24.83 7.36
N ASP A 588 -15.61 -24.93 8.60
CA ASP A 588 -14.31 -25.51 8.90
C ASP A 588 -14.19 -26.94 8.32
N GLY A 589 -12.97 -27.29 7.89
CA GLY A 589 -12.70 -28.60 7.29
C GLY A 589 -13.24 -28.78 5.85
N THR A 590 -13.90 -27.78 5.24
CA THR A 590 -14.35 -27.87 3.83
C THR A 590 -13.14 -28.08 2.91
N PRO A 591 -13.11 -29.13 2.07
CA PRO A 591 -12.03 -29.35 1.11
C PRO A 591 -12.00 -28.23 0.05
N MET A 592 -10.79 -27.82 -0.32
CA MET A 592 -10.56 -26.88 -1.41
C MET A 592 -9.50 -27.44 -2.35
N GLU A 593 -9.78 -27.37 -3.66
CA GLU A 593 -8.89 -27.87 -4.69
C GLU A 593 -8.31 -26.70 -5.48
N ALA A 594 -6.99 -26.67 -5.65
CA ALA A 594 -6.27 -25.67 -6.43
C ALA A 594 -6.01 -26.20 -7.85
N SER A 595 -6.38 -25.43 -8.86
CA SER A 595 -6.13 -25.76 -10.27
C SER A 595 -5.64 -24.53 -11.04
N PHE A 596 -4.65 -24.72 -11.92
CA PHE A 596 -4.13 -23.64 -12.75
C PHE A 596 -4.97 -23.47 -14.02
N HIS A 597 -5.39 -22.24 -14.32
CA HIS A 597 -6.21 -21.87 -15.45
C HIS A 597 -5.45 -20.87 -16.35
N ALA A 598 -4.81 -21.38 -17.40
CA ALA A 598 -3.97 -20.57 -18.28
C ALA A 598 -4.74 -19.45 -19.02
N ASP A 599 -6.00 -19.68 -19.36
CA ASP A 599 -6.82 -18.76 -20.16
C ASP A 599 -7.60 -17.75 -19.28
N LEU A 600 -7.52 -17.85 -17.96
CA LEU A 600 -8.22 -16.96 -17.05
C LEU A 600 -7.26 -15.93 -16.45
N LEU A 601 -7.58 -14.62 -16.60
CA LEU A 601 -6.87 -13.51 -15.97
C LEU A 601 -5.33 -13.59 -16.12
N ASN A 602 -4.85 -13.91 -17.32
CA ASN A 602 -3.45 -14.08 -17.70
C ASN A 602 -2.75 -15.29 -17.03
N GLY A 603 -3.51 -16.30 -16.63
CA GLY A 603 -2.98 -17.52 -15.99
C GLY A 603 -2.92 -17.41 -14.47
N ILE A 604 -3.89 -18.00 -13.79
CA ILE A 604 -4.00 -17.99 -12.33
C ILE A 604 -4.31 -19.38 -11.77
N ILE A 605 -4.02 -19.55 -10.50
CA ILE A 605 -4.62 -20.63 -9.70
C ILE A 605 -6.04 -20.20 -9.31
N VAL A 606 -7.00 -21.10 -9.49
CA VAL A 606 -8.37 -20.98 -8.98
C VAL A 606 -8.55 -22.03 -7.89
N LEU A 607 -9.18 -21.61 -6.79
CA LEU A 607 -9.59 -22.54 -5.74
C LEU A 607 -11.07 -22.87 -5.92
N ASN A 608 -11.40 -24.15 -5.89
CA ASN A 608 -12.75 -24.64 -6.02
C ASN A 608 -13.14 -25.45 -4.78
N GLY A 609 -14.42 -25.38 -4.41
CA GLY A 609 -14.95 -26.15 -3.29
C GLY A 609 -16.46 -26.05 -3.20
N THR A 610 -17.03 -26.57 -2.11
CA THR A 610 -18.45 -26.48 -1.82
C THR A 610 -18.66 -25.56 -0.62
N ALA A 611 -19.25 -24.39 -0.84
CA ALA A 611 -19.71 -23.50 0.21
C ALA A 611 -21.18 -23.83 0.57
N LYS A 612 -21.63 -23.19 1.64
CA LYS A 612 -23.05 -23.15 1.99
C LYS A 612 -23.59 -21.75 1.71
N GLU A 613 -24.77 -21.68 1.15
CA GLU A 613 -25.50 -20.44 0.86
C GLU A 613 -26.68 -20.29 1.78
N VAL A 614 -26.83 -19.13 2.43
CA VAL A 614 -28.02 -18.78 3.19
C VAL A 614 -29.00 -18.06 2.25
N GLU A 615 -30.13 -18.70 1.99
CA GLU A 615 -31.22 -18.09 1.23
C GLU A 615 -31.94 -17.03 2.08
N ARG A 616 -32.63 -16.10 1.42
CA ARG A 616 -33.40 -15.04 2.08
C ARG A 616 -34.46 -15.54 3.08
N ASN A 617 -34.99 -16.74 2.85
CA ASN A 617 -35.95 -17.40 3.77
C ASN A 617 -35.28 -18.08 4.97
N GLY A 618 -33.94 -18.00 5.09
CA GLY A 618 -33.15 -18.63 6.11
C GLY A 618 -32.74 -20.08 5.82
N ASN A 619 -33.18 -20.67 4.69
CA ASN A 619 -32.72 -22.01 4.32
C ASN A 619 -31.23 -22.00 3.94
N VAL A 620 -30.58 -23.12 4.19
CA VAL A 620 -29.16 -23.33 3.85
C VAL A 620 -29.03 -24.45 2.83
N LYS A 621 -28.30 -24.23 1.76
CA LYS A 621 -28.00 -25.24 0.73
C LYS A 621 -26.53 -25.27 0.36
N ASP A 622 -26.06 -26.40 -0.15
CA ASP A 622 -24.73 -26.53 -0.70
C ASP A 622 -24.64 -25.90 -2.10
N VAL A 623 -23.60 -25.10 -2.32
CA VAL A 623 -23.32 -24.46 -3.61
C VAL A 623 -21.83 -24.55 -3.94
N PRO A 624 -21.47 -24.72 -5.22
CA PRO A 624 -20.07 -24.61 -5.60
C PRO A 624 -19.57 -23.19 -5.41
N PHE A 625 -18.30 -23.02 -5.04
CA PHE A 625 -17.67 -21.70 -5.06
C PHE A 625 -16.35 -21.75 -5.82
N LYS A 626 -15.95 -20.58 -6.33
CA LYS A 626 -14.62 -20.31 -6.87
C LYS A 626 -14.01 -19.12 -6.15
N ALA A 627 -12.71 -19.24 -5.80
CA ALA A 627 -11.92 -18.13 -5.32
C ALA A 627 -10.75 -17.89 -6.27
N ILE A 628 -10.45 -16.61 -6.51
CA ILE A 628 -9.37 -16.15 -7.37
C ILE A 628 -8.35 -15.35 -6.55
N PRO A 629 -7.11 -15.14 -7.04
CA PRO A 629 -6.16 -14.27 -6.37
C PRO A 629 -6.71 -12.86 -6.18
N TYR A 630 -6.62 -12.33 -4.96
CA TYR A 630 -7.09 -10.98 -4.63
C TYR A 630 -6.57 -9.91 -5.58
N SER A 631 -5.30 -10.01 -5.99
CA SER A 631 -4.69 -9.04 -6.91
C SER A 631 -5.33 -9.02 -8.31
N THR A 632 -6.18 -10.00 -8.65
CA THR A 632 -6.81 -10.10 -9.98
C THR A 632 -8.29 -9.74 -10.02
N TRP A 633 -8.93 -9.48 -8.87
CA TRP A 633 -10.33 -9.09 -8.85
C TRP A 633 -10.59 -7.77 -9.61
N ASN A 634 -11.82 -7.51 -10.02
CA ASN A 634 -12.23 -6.30 -10.74
C ASN A 634 -11.56 -6.10 -12.13
N ASN A 635 -10.88 -7.10 -12.67
CA ASN A 635 -10.37 -7.01 -14.05
C ASN A 635 -11.42 -7.33 -15.11
N ARG A 636 -12.59 -7.80 -14.69
CA ARG A 636 -13.74 -8.16 -15.54
C ARG A 636 -14.93 -7.23 -15.33
N GLY A 637 -14.74 -6.07 -14.65
CA GLY A 637 -15.76 -5.08 -14.28
C GLY A 637 -16.03 -5.07 -12.78
N ALA A 638 -16.81 -4.07 -12.35
CA ALA A 638 -17.22 -3.91 -10.96
C ALA A 638 -18.15 -5.07 -10.53
N ASP A 639 -17.90 -5.64 -9.34
CA ASP A 639 -18.68 -6.75 -8.81
C ASP A 639 -18.56 -6.85 -7.28
N GLN A 640 -19.36 -7.71 -6.66
CA GLN A 640 -19.17 -8.07 -5.26
C GLN A 640 -17.85 -8.82 -5.07
N MET A 641 -17.16 -8.54 -3.96
CA MET A 641 -15.92 -9.21 -3.61
C MET A 641 -15.78 -9.35 -2.10
N ALA A 642 -15.21 -10.46 -1.64
CA ALA A 642 -14.84 -10.65 -0.24
C ALA A 642 -13.55 -11.47 -0.10
N VAL A 643 -12.59 -10.94 0.68
CA VAL A 643 -11.37 -11.64 1.13
C VAL A 643 -11.68 -12.46 2.38
N TRP A 644 -12.39 -11.86 3.34
CA TRP A 644 -12.81 -12.53 4.57
C TRP A 644 -14.19 -13.15 4.41
N ILE A 645 -14.26 -14.48 4.47
CA ILE A 645 -15.44 -15.28 4.15
C ILE A 645 -16.03 -15.81 5.45
N PRO A 646 -17.34 -15.70 5.69
CA PRO A 646 -17.99 -16.29 6.86
C PRO A 646 -17.72 -17.78 7.00
N GLU A 647 -17.67 -18.28 8.25
CA GLU A 647 -17.55 -19.71 8.54
C GLU A 647 -18.88 -20.34 8.94
N THR A 648 -19.83 -19.51 9.37
CA THR A 648 -21.16 -19.97 9.84
C THR A 648 -22.28 -19.17 9.18
N ALA A 649 -23.48 -19.72 9.25
CA ALA A 649 -24.67 -19.07 8.70
C ALA A 649 -25.00 -17.73 9.37
N GLU A 650 -24.66 -17.57 10.64
CA GLU A 650 -24.93 -16.36 11.42
C GLU A 650 -24.09 -15.17 10.95
N CYS A 651 -22.90 -15.44 10.39
CA CYS A 651 -22.02 -14.42 9.85
C CYS A 651 -22.29 -14.12 8.36
N ALA A 652 -23.00 -15.01 7.67
CA ALA A 652 -23.41 -14.78 6.27
C ALA A 652 -24.52 -13.75 6.18
N ARG A 653 -24.52 -12.94 5.13
CA ARG A 653 -25.46 -11.82 4.91
C ARG A 653 -26.26 -12.05 3.63
N PRO A 654 -27.43 -12.71 3.69
CA PRO A 654 -28.31 -12.83 2.53
C PRO A 654 -28.80 -11.45 2.10
N THR A 655 -28.89 -11.23 0.80
CA THR A 655 -29.40 -9.96 0.24
C THR A 655 -30.82 -9.68 0.77
N PRO A 656 -31.04 -8.56 1.46
CA PRO A 656 -32.34 -8.23 2.04
C PRO A 656 -33.40 -7.92 0.95
N GLU A 657 -34.69 -7.92 1.34
CA GLU A 657 -35.73 -7.44 0.46
C GLU A 657 -35.56 -5.95 0.15
N PRO A 658 -35.66 -5.53 -1.12
CA PRO A 658 -35.46 -4.13 -1.47
C PRO A 658 -36.55 -3.24 -0.85
N THR A 659 -36.14 -2.19 -0.15
CA THR A 659 -37.01 -1.15 0.43
C THR A 659 -37.17 0.04 -0.51
N ILE A 660 -37.98 1.04 -0.12
CA ILE A 660 -38.10 2.32 -0.86
C ILE A 660 -36.72 3.00 -0.89
N ALA A 661 -36.05 3.04 0.25
CA ALA A 661 -34.73 3.67 0.37
C ALA A 661 -33.67 2.95 -0.48
N SER A 662 -33.59 1.60 -0.42
CA SER A 662 -32.56 0.85 -1.15
C SER A 662 -32.69 0.93 -2.68
N LYS A 663 -33.86 1.31 -3.21
CA LYS A 663 -34.07 1.58 -4.63
C LYS A 663 -33.80 3.03 -5.04
N ALA A 664 -33.61 3.92 -4.06
CA ALA A 664 -33.39 5.33 -4.32
C ALA A 664 -31.97 5.59 -4.82
N ARG A 665 -31.83 6.54 -5.73
CA ARG A 665 -30.54 7.14 -6.06
C ARG A 665 -30.20 8.18 -5.02
N THR A 666 -29.03 8.05 -4.42
CA THR A 666 -28.51 9.00 -3.45
C THR A 666 -27.88 10.19 -4.17
N LEU A 667 -28.23 11.40 -3.77
CA LEU A 667 -27.75 12.63 -4.36
C LEU A 667 -27.04 13.45 -3.29
N MET A 668 -25.82 13.83 -3.57
CA MET A 668 -25.13 14.90 -2.86
C MET A 668 -25.46 16.23 -3.53
N ILE A 669 -26.15 17.09 -2.80
CA ILE A 669 -26.34 18.46 -3.23
C ILE A 669 -25.22 19.25 -2.55
N GLN A 670 -24.15 19.52 -3.28
CA GLN A 670 -23.07 20.36 -2.77
C GLN A 670 -23.63 21.76 -2.55
N ALA A 671 -23.58 22.25 -1.32
CA ALA A 671 -23.67 23.69 -1.09
C ALA A 671 -22.49 24.38 -1.80
N PRO A 672 -22.65 25.61 -2.35
CA PRO A 672 -21.55 26.31 -2.96
C PRO A 672 -20.41 26.40 -1.94
N ILE A 673 -19.23 25.93 -2.35
CA ILE A 673 -18.02 25.88 -1.54
C ILE A 673 -17.78 27.25 -0.92
N GLN A 674 -17.63 27.34 0.39
CA GLN A 674 -17.19 28.58 1.02
C GLN A 674 -15.82 28.97 0.45
N LYS A 675 -15.65 30.24 0.11
CA LYS A 675 -14.52 30.82 -0.62
C LYS A 675 -13.13 30.58 -0.01
N ASP A 676 -13.06 30.07 1.21
CA ASP A 676 -11.85 29.91 2.04
C ASP A 676 -11.56 28.47 2.51
N ALA A 677 -12.33 27.47 2.06
CA ALA A 677 -11.98 26.06 2.34
C ALA A 677 -10.95 25.58 1.29
N PRO A 678 -9.88 24.88 1.68
CA PRO A 678 -9.00 24.25 0.71
C PRO A 678 -9.82 23.26 -0.12
N GLU A 679 -9.74 23.36 -1.45
CA GLU A 679 -10.44 22.49 -2.41
C GLU A 679 -9.87 21.06 -2.46
N SER A 680 -9.34 20.55 -1.36
CA SER A 680 -8.61 19.29 -1.31
C SER A 680 -9.46 18.07 -1.01
N ALA A 681 -10.75 18.17 -1.07
CA ALA A 681 -11.57 17.01 -0.78
C ALA A 681 -12.54 16.68 -1.92
N SER A 682 -12.01 16.14 -3.03
CA SER A 682 -12.75 15.13 -3.77
C SER A 682 -12.62 13.79 -3.04
N VAL A 683 -12.97 13.76 -1.77
CA VAL A 683 -13.18 12.49 -1.08
C VAL A 683 -14.44 11.90 -1.71
N GLU A 684 -14.29 10.74 -2.34
CA GLU A 684 -15.44 9.95 -2.77
C GLU A 684 -16.28 9.67 -1.54
N THR A 685 -17.34 10.42 -1.38
CA THR A 685 -18.28 10.22 -0.29
C THR A 685 -19.13 9.03 -0.66
N TRP A 686 -19.13 8.00 0.14
CA TRP A 686 -19.92 6.77 -0.10
C TRP A 686 -21.41 7.01 0.17
N ALA A 687 -21.99 8.00 -0.54
CA ALA A 687 -23.39 8.39 -0.35
C ALA A 687 -24.37 7.23 -0.60
N TRP A 688 -23.99 6.24 -1.41
CA TRP A 688 -24.78 5.03 -1.64
C TRP A 688 -24.86 4.13 -0.39
N GLY A 689 -23.93 4.24 0.56
CA GLY A 689 -23.92 3.42 1.77
C GLY A 689 -25.04 3.71 2.75
N VAL A 690 -25.71 4.86 2.63
CA VAL A 690 -26.79 5.23 3.57
C VAL A 690 -28.11 4.51 3.33
N ASN A 691 -28.23 3.68 2.27
CA ASN A 691 -29.42 2.90 1.93
C ASN A 691 -29.11 1.46 1.51
N ASP A 692 -27.96 0.94 1.94
CA ASP A 692 -27.51 -0.42 1.64
C ASP A 692 -28.15 -1.50 2.52
N GLN A 693 -28.93 -1.10 3.51
CA GLN A 693 -29.61 -1.96 4.49
C GLN A 693 -28.64 -2.71 5.42
N TRP A 694 -27.43 -2.22 5.60
CA TRP A 694 -26.50 -2.72 6.60
C TRP A 694 -26.69 -2.02 7.93
N GLU A 695 -27.23 -2.76 8.91
CA GLU A 695 -27.56 -2.19 10.21
C GLU A 695 -26.29 -1.83 11.00
N PRO A 696 -26.11 -0.55 11.35
CA PRO A 696 -24.99 -0.12 12.19
C PRO A 696 -25.15 -0.62 13.63
N LYS A 697 -24.06 -0.99 14.27
CA LYS A 697 -24.04 -1.40 15.69
C LYS A 697 -24.03 -0.21 16.65
N ARG A 698 -23.42 0.90 16.23
CA ARG A 698 -23.22 2.14 17.01
C ARG A 698 -22.92 3.32 16.07
N SER A 699 -23.00 4.54 16.55
CA SER A 699 -22.71 5.74 15.75
C SER A 699 -21.23 5.87 15.32
N SER A 700 -20.35 5.13 15.95
CA SER A 700 -18.94 5.02 15.57
C SER A 700 -18.63 3.78 14.73
N ASP A 701 -19.64 3.09 14.18
CA ASP A 701 -19.46 1.93 13.32
C ASP A 701 -19.09 2.36 11.91
N ILE A 702 -17.79 2.54 11.69
CA ILE A 702 -17.20 2.86 10.38
C ILE A 702 -16.77 1.61 9.60
N SER A 703 -17.12 0.41 10.05
CA SER A 703 -16.93 -0.85 9.31
C SER A 703 -17.93 -1.01 8.15
N LYS A 704 -19.00 -0.22 8.15
CA LYS A 704 -20.03 -0.16 7.11
C LYS A 704 -19.81 1.03 6.21
N PRO A 705 -20.34 1.03 4.98
CA PRO A 705 -20.42 2.24 4.18
C PRO A 705 -21.20 3.32 4.93
N TYR A 706 -20.76 4.55 4.77
CA TYR A 706 -21.42 5.70 5.37
C TYR A 706 -21.18 6.96 4.55
N HIS A 707 -22.09 7.93 4.65
CA HIS A 707 -21.90 9.25 4.06
C HIS A 707 -21.37 10.21 5.10
N TYR A 708 -20.46 11.11 4.70
CA TYR A 708 -19.90 12.13 5.59
C TYR A 708 -19.65 13.47 4.89
N TRP A 709 -19.70 14.55 5.67
CA TRP A 709 -19.39 15.90 5.27
C TRP A 709 -18.07 16.33 5.93
N TRP A 710 -16.96 16.00 5.26
CA TRP A 710 -15.62 16.22 5.81
C TRP A 710 -15.21 17.68 5.73
N LEU A 711 -14.57 18.18 6.81
CA LEU A 711 -14.13 19.57 7.02
C LEU A 711 -15.26 20.62 6.86
N LYS A 712 -16.52 20.23 7.02
CA LYS A 712 -17.67 21.11 7.00
C LYS A 712 -18.16 21.36 8.42
N ASN A 713 -17.65 22.40 9.08
CA ASN A 713 -17.93 22.70 10.49
C ASN A 713 -18.92 23.85 10.62
N GLY A 714 -20.02 23.65 11.33
CA GLY A 714 -21.03 24.67 11.58
C GLY A 714 -21.84 25.08 10.34
N THR A 715 -21.78 24.34 9.26
CA THR A 715 -22.52 24.57 8.01
C THR A 715 -23.83 23.77 7.98
N VAL A 716 -24.72 24.11 7.06
CA VAL A 716 -25.88 23.31 6.74
C VAL A 716 -25.55 22.45 5.53
N GLU A 717 -25.52 21.13 5.71
CA GLU A 717 -25.22 20.18 4.65
C GLU A 717 -26.45 19.36 4.29
N THR A 718 -26.50 18.86 3.05
CA THR A 718 -27.69 18.15 2.54
C THR A 718 -27.35 16.79 1.96
N LEU A 719 -28.28 15.84 2.14
CA LEU A 719 -28.29 14.54 1.50
C LEU A 719 -29.70 14.26 0.98
N ALA A 720 -29.84 13.73 -0.23
CA ALA A 720 -31.14 13.52 -0.81
C ALA A 720 -31.29 12.13 -1.46
N TYR A 721 -32.52 11.63 -1.45
CA TYR A 721 -32.96 10.50 -2.26
C TYR A 721 -33.77 10.98 -3.46
N GLU A 722 -33.48 10.40 -4.62
CA GLU A 722 -34.32 10.44 -5.79
C GLU A 722 -34.91 9.03 -6.00
N PHE A 723 -36.22 8.90 -5.91
CA PHE A 723 -36.91 7.62 -6.04
C PHE A 723 -37.13 7.24 -7.50
N ASP A 724 -37.12 5.96 -7.80
CA ASP A 724 -37.40 5.36 -9.11
C ASP A 724 -38.83 5.71 -9.61
N GLN A 725 -39.78 5.85 -8.68
CA GLN A 725 -41.16 6.28 -8.93
C GLN A 725 -41.71 7.07 -7.73
N PRO A 726 -42.88 7.74 -7.85
CA PRO A 726 -43.50 8.43 -6.72
C PRO A 726 -44.01 7.43 -5.67
N TYR A 727 -43.51 7.55 -4.44
CA TYR A 727 -44.04 6.82 -3.28
C TYR A 727 -44.79 7.74 -2.34
N THR A 728 -45.80 7.18 -1.62
CA THR A 728 -46.38 7.84 -0.46
C THR A 728 -45.64 7.42 0.77
N VAL A 729 -44.99 8.37 1.44
CA VAL A 729 -44.11 8.15 2.60
C VAL A 729 -44.57 8.99 3.78
N SER A 730 -44.41 8.48 4.99
CA SER A 730 -44.85 9.15 6.23
C SER A 730 -43.90 8.99 7.40
N ASN A 731 -42.82 8.23 7.26
CA ASN A 731 -41.81 8.03 8.30
C ASN A 731 -40.43 7.89 7.67
N VAL A 732 -39.43 8.44 8.37
CA VAL A 732 -38.04 8.21 8.11
C VAL A 732 -37.29 7.89 9.40
N GLN A 733 -36.16 7.15 9.26
CA GLN A 733 -35.28 6.83 10.39
C GLN A 733 -33.84 7.08 9.95
N VAL A 734 -33.12 7.92 10.67
CA VAL A 734 -31.75 8.31 10.34
C VAL A 734 -30.81 7.84 11.46
N TYR A 735 -29.73 7.17 11.08
CA TYR A 735 -28.64 6.78 11.99
C TYR A 735 -27.45 7.70 11.74
N TRP A 736 -27.13 8.55 12.72
CA TRP A 736 -26.09 9.56 12.60
C TRP A 736 -24.71 8.99 12.88
N LEU A 737 -23.68 9.46 12.15
CA LEU A 737 -22.26 9.18 12.36
C LEU A 737 -21.73 10.03 13.52
N ASP A 738 -20.92 9.40 14.42
CA ASP A 738 -20.26 10.09 15.53
C ASP A 738 -19.04 9.31 15.99
N PHE A 739 -17.83 9.81 15.70
CA PHE A 739 -16.58 9.21 16.16
C PHE A 739 -15.45 10.25 16.25
N ASP A 740 -14.42 9.93 17.04
CA ASP A 740 -13.23 10.77 17.20
C ASP A 740 -12.25 10.56 16.04
N HIS A 741 -11.69 11.65 15.53
CA HIS A 741 -10.69 11.61 14.48
C HIS A 741 -9.57 12.64 14.74
N TYR A 742 -8.31 12.27 14.51
CA TYR A 742 -7.12 13.11 14.81
C TYR A 742 -7.10 14.46 14.08
N ASP A 743 -7.78 14.59 12.95
CA ASP A 743 -7.83 15.82 12.15
C ASP A 743 -9.21 16.51 12.15
N GLY A 744 -10.03 16.17 13.10
CA GLY A 744 -11.37 16.80 13.31
C GLY A 744 -12.49 15.78 13.52
N ASP A 745 -13.13 15.87 14.63
CA ASP A 745 -14.16 14.93 15.08
C ASP A 745 -15.41 14.94 14.20
N PHE A 746 -16.07 13.80 14.12
CA PHE A 746 -17.43 13.65 13.61
C PHE A 746 -18.40 13.63 14.78
N ARG A 747 -19.48 14.41 14.67
CA ARG A 747 -20.52 14.48 15.71
C ARG A 747 -21.90 14.44 15.07
N VAL A 748 -22.88 13.90 15.82
CA VAL A 748 -24.29 14.04 15.44
C VAL A 748 -24.62 15.52 15.16
N PRO A 749 -25.53 15.87 14.25
CA PRO A 749 -25.81 17.26 13.91
C PRO A 749 -26.40 18.04 15.10
N GLU A 750 -26.28 19.36 15.11
CA GLU A 750 -26.96 20.23 16.09
C GLU A 750 -28.50 20.15 15.91
N SER A 751 -28.94 20.10 14.67
CA SER A 751 -30.35 19.92 14.27
C SER A 751 -30.45 19.46 12.83
N TRP A 752 -31.59 19.00 12.44
CA TRP A 752 -31.89 18.65 11.04
C TRP A 752 -33.32 18.90 10.67
N LYS A 753 -33.60 18.94 9.36
CA LYS A 753 -34.93 19.06 8.78
C LYS A 753 -35.10 18.14 7.60
N LEU A 754 -36.34 17.69 7.36
CA LEU A 754 -36.68 16.83 6.23
C LEU A 754 -37.56 17.61 5.24
N TYR A 755 -37.25 17.43 3.97
CA TYR A 755 -37.97 18.02 2.84
C TYR A 755 -38.40 16.93 1.86
N TYR A 756 -39.52 17.15 1.20
CA TYR A 756 -40.00 16.31 0.08
C TYR A 756 -39.97 17.12 -1.23
N LYS A 757 -39.80 16.41 -2.35
CA LYS A 757 -39.80 17.01 -3.67
C LYS A 757 -41.21 17.16 -4.21
N GLU A 758 -41.65 18.40 -4.51
CA GLU A 758 -42.91 18.73 -5.16
C GLU A 758 -42.64 19.47 -6.47
N GLY A 759 -42.73 18.78 -7.61
CA GLY A 759 -42.22 19.28 -8.89
C GLY A 759 -40.73 19.46 -8.86
N GLU A 760 -40.23 20.67 -9.10
CA GLU A 760 -38.81 21.02 -9.02
C GLU A 760 -38.42 21.66 -7.66
N SER A 761 -39.36 21.81 -6.75
CA SER A 761 -39.16 22.52 -5.48
C SER A 761 -39.10 21.54 -4.32
N TRP A 762 -38.36 21.94 -3.29
CA TRP A 762 -38.30 21.23 -2.02
C TRP A 762 -39.17 21.93 -0.99
N LYS A 763 -40.10 21.17 -0.36
CA LYS A 763 -40.96 21.64 0.72
C LYS A 763 -40.65 20.90 2.00
N GLU A 764 -40.63 21.59 3.15
CA GLU A 764 -40.49 20.99 4.46
C GLU A 764 -41.69 20.10 4.76
N VAL A 765 -41.47 18.92 5.34
CA VAL A 765 -42.54 18.02 5.76
C VAL A 765 -43.28 18.61 6.99
N GLU A 766 -44.55 18.34 7.12
CA GLU A 766 -45.31 18.67 8.35
C GLU A 766 -45.08 17.54 9.37
N ALA A 767 -44.12 17.75 10.28
CA ALA A 767 -43.70 16.77 11.25
C ALA A 767 -44.78 16.52 12.32
N LEU A 768 -45.03 15.28 12.67
CA LEU A 768 -45.93 14.83 13.73
C LEU A 768 -45.16 14.48 15.03
N THR A 769 -43.87 14.23 14.92
CA THR A 769 -42.97 13.95 16.05
C THR A 769 -41.81 14.94 16.06
N GLU A 770 -41.05 14.98 17.16
CA GLU A 770 -39.90 15.86 17.29
C GLU A 770 -38.69 15.33 16.48
N TYR A 771 -37.94 16.26 15.88
CA TYR A 771 -36.62 15.95 15.31
C TYR A 771 -35.60 15.64 16.44
N THR A 772 -35.05 14.44 16.44
CA THR A 772 -34.05 14.03 17.43
C THR A 772 -32.67 13.87 16.80
N VAL A 773 -31.63 13.98 17.63
CA VAL A 773 -30.22 13.87 17.23
C VAL A 773 -29.44 12.96 18.22
N LYS A 774 -30.08 11.84 18.59
CA LYS A 774 -29.52 10.90 19.56
C LYS A 774 -28.44 10.03 18.90
N LYS A 775 -27.38 9.77 19.65
CA LYS A 775 -26.31 8.86 19.33
C LYS A 775 -26.71 7.40 19.56
N ASP A 776 -26.12 6.47 18.80
CA ASP A 776 -26.23 5.01 18.92
C ASP A 776 -27.69 4.47 18.77
N CYS A 777 -28.51 5.15 18.00
CA CYS A 777 -29.87 4.69 17.66
C CYS A 777 -30.41 5.40 16.42
N TYR A 778 -31.48 4.81 15.85
CA TYR A 778 -32.25 5.49 14.82
C TYR A 778 -33.03 6.67 15.39
N ASN A 779 -32.94 7.80 14.71
CA ASN A 779 -33.73 9.01 14.97
C ASN A 779 -34.93 9.01 14.04
N SER A 780 -36.09 8.62 14.55
CA SER A 780 -37.33 8.46 13.80
C SER A 780 -38.10 9.77 13.73
N LEU A 781 -38.61 10.09 12.55
CA LEU A 781 -39.51 11.22 12.31
C LEU A 781 -40.78 10.74 11.61
N ASP A 782 -41.94 10.90 12.27
CA ASP A 782 -43.23 10.74 11.66
C ASP A 782 -43.74 12.10 11.14
N PHE A 783 -44.37 12.10 9.97
CA PHE A 783 -44.91 13.30 9.33
C PHE A 783 -46.19 13.02 8.54
N ASN A 784 -46.95 14.03 8.21
CA ASN A 784 -48.11 13.88 7.40
C ASN A 784 -47.76 13.21 6.04
N PRO A 785 -48.51 12.18 5.62
CA PRO A 785 -48.17 11.42 4.41
C PRO A 785 -48.01 12.32 3.18
N VAL A 786 -46.91 12.21 2.47
CA VAL A 786 -46.67 12.95 1.23
C VAL A 786 -46.36 11.98 0.08
N LYS A 787 -46.93 12.27 -1.11
CA LYS A 787 -46.60 11.55 -2.32
C LYS A 787 -45.51 12.30 -3.08
N THR A 788 -44.31 11.69 -3.16
CA THR A 788 -43.10 12.38 -3.67
C THR A 788 -42.20 11.46 -4.48
N LYS A 789 -41.33 12.06 -5.32
CA LYS A 789 -40.24 11.42 -6.03
C LYS A 789 -38.88 11.60 -5.31
N GLY A 790 -38.86 12.24 -4.15
CA GLY A 790 -37.60 12.38 -3.41
C GLY A 790 -37.74 13.01 -2.04
N LEU A 791 -36.82 12.67 -1.18
CA LEU A 791 -36.66 13.24 0.15
C LEU A 791 -35.27 13.89 0.29
N LYS A 792 -35.18 14.94 1.10
CA LYS A 792 -33.91 15.63 1.36
C LYS A 792 -33.78 15.91 2.86
N ILE A 793 -32.67 15.45 3.44
CA ILE A 793 -32.19 15.88 4.76
C ILE A 793 -31.39 17.17 4.61
N ALA A 794 -31.62 18.15 5.48
CA ALA A 794 -30.71 19.27 5.69
C ALA A 794 -30.28 19.25 7.16
N ALA A 795 -29.00 19.01 7.39
CA ALA A 795 -28.38 18.85 8.70
C ALA A 795 -27.52 20.08 9.03
N GLN A 796 -27.83 20.75 10.15
CA GLN A 796 -26.97 21.79 10.72
C GLN A 796 -25.87 21.10 11.50
N LEU A 797 -24.62 21.20 11.03
CA LEU A 797 -23.48 20.60 11.71
C LEU A 797 -23.04 21.43 12.93
N GLN A 798 -22.44 20.78 13.90
CA GLN A 798 -21.89 21.42 15.09
C GLN A 798 -20.69 22.30 14.76
N LYS A 799 -20.49 23.38 15.52
CA LYS A 799 -19.29 24.21 15.40
C LYS A 799 -18.06 23.39 15.80
N GLY A 800 -17.09 23.30 14.91
CA GLY A 800 -15.82 22.59 15.16
C GLY A 800 -15.87 21.09 14.95
N ALA A 801 -16.97 20.53 14.43
CA ALA A 801 -17.07 19.12 14.08
C ALA A 801 -17.71 18.90 12.72
N SER A 802 -17.27 17.88 12.02
CA SER A 802 -17.92 17.35 10.83
C SER A 802 -19.13 16.50 11.20
N GLY A 803 -19.90 16.03 10.23
CA GLY A 803 -21.07 15.16 10.45
C GLY A 803 -21.20 14.10 9.36
N GLY A 804 -22.16 13.19 9.55
CA GLY A 804 -22.44 12.16 8.55
C GLY A 804 -23.66 11.31 8.91
N VAL A 805 -24.01 10.42 7.99
CA VAL A 805 -25.13 9.47 8.09
C VAL A 805 -24.62 8.07 7.78
N ILE A 806 -24.92 7.11 8.65
CA ILE A 806 -24.58 5.70 8.40
C ILE A 806 -25.71 5.02 7.64
N GLU A 807 -26.96 5.20 8.08
CA GLU A 807 -28.12 4.58 7.43
C GLU A 807 -29.33 5.53 7.45
N TRP A 808 -30.11 5.55 6.35
CA TRP A 808 -31.33 6.35 6.24
C TRP A 808 -32.47 5.55 5.62
N LYS A 809 -33.40 5.11 6.48
CA LYS A 809 -34.59 4.32 6.08
C LYS A 809 -35.77 5.23 5.75
N VAL A 810 -36.64 4.76 4.85
CA VAL A 810 -37.88 5.44 4.41
C VAL A 810 -39.02 4.42 4.42
N ASN A 811 -40.16 4.80 5.09
CA ASN A 811 -41.37 3.99 5.20
C ASN A 811 -42.62 4.75 4.78
#